data_36b9bf95b80f5b798b8eaa6843b46d2c
#
_entry.id   36b9bf95b80f5b798b8eaa6843b46d2c
#
_cell.length_a   1.000
_cell.length_b   1.000
_cell.length_c   1.000
_cell.angle_alpha   90.00
_cell.angle_beta   90.00
_cell.angle_gamma   90.00
#
_symmetry.space_group_name_H-M   'P 1'
#
loop_
_entity.id
_entity.type
_entity.pdbx_description
1 polymer ?
#
loop_
_entity_poly.entity_id
_entity_poly.type
_entity_poly.pdbx_seq_one_letter_code
_entity_poly.pdbx_strand_id
1 'polypeptide(L)'
;MIGTLNIIIAAGLITILYSYLASKQILSADPGNSKMQEIASAIRVGARAYLNRQYKTIAIVGIIILIIITYALGVWVGLGYFIGAFLSGTAGYVGMLISVQANVRTAEAARKGLSAGLNISFKSGAVTGMLVAGLALLAIAIYYLFLLKLNVESREIINALLGLGFGASLISIFARLGGGIFTKGADVGADLVGKIEAGIPEDDPRNPAVIADNVGDNVGDCAGMAADLFETYVVTIVATMVLSSIFFVGNLSMMIYPLTIAGACILTSIAGTFFVRLGSSKNIMGALYKGFIATAIFSVIILYPVTEKIIGLDNIYSSTNAQFSGFDLYICGVIGLIITGLIIWVTEYYTGTKFRPVLSIAKSSTTGHGTNVIQGLAVSLEATTLPVLIIVSGILFTNHIAGLFGIAISVTTMLALAGMVVALDAYGPVTDNAGGIAEMSNLPKKVRKTTDALDAVGNTTKAVTKGYAIGSAGLGALVLFAAYTEDIKFFSSISGSSLENISVSFELSNPFVVVGLLIGAMLPYLFGSMSMQAVGRAAGAVVIEVRRQFKKIPGIMKRKRKPDYGKLVDLLTKAAIKEMVIPSLLPVLSPIILYFVILMIGGTEAALSSVGAMLLGVIITGLFVAISMTAGGGAWDNAKKYIEDGKLGGKGSEAHKAAVTGDTVGDPYKDTAGPAINPMIKITNIVALLLLAVIAH
;
A
#
# COMPACT_ATOMS: atom_id res chain seq x y z
N MET A 1 -10.59 -27.88 -13.44
CA MET A 1 -9.91 -26.59 -13.69
C MET A 1 -10.85 -25.47 -14.15
N ILE A 2 -11.48 -25.50 -15.34
CA ILE A 2 -12.40 -24.42 -15.80
C ILE A 2 -13.53 -24.16 -14.80
N GLY A 3 -14.14 -25.20 -14.21
CA GLY A 3 -15.14 -25.06 -13.15
C GLY A 3 -14.62 -24.32 -11.91
N THR A 4 -13.38 -24.59 -11.49
CA THR A 4 -12.73 -23.91 -10.38
C THR A 4 -12.49 -22.44 -10.69
N LEU A 5 -11.98 -22.12 -11.90
CA LEU A 5 -11.80 -20.73 -12.34
C LEU A 5 -13.13 -19.96 -12.39
N ASN A 6 -14.21 -20.61 -12.84
CA ASN A 6 -15.54 -19.99 -12.82
C ASN A 6 -16.01 -19.68 -11.41
N ILE A 7 -15.71 -20.54 -10.41
CA ILE A 7 -16.02 -20.28 -8.99
C ILE A 7 -15.20 -19.09 -8.48
N ILE A 8 -13.93 -19.00 -8.83
CA ILE A 8 -13.05 -17.88 -8.44
C ILE A 8 -13.57 -16.57 -9.04
N ILE A 9 -13.95 -16.58 -10.33
CA ILE A 9 -14.54 -15.42 -11.00
C ILE A 9 -15.87 -15.04 -10.32
N ALA A 10 -16.71 -16.02 -9.98
CA ALA A 10 -17.97 -15.75 -9.26
C ALA A 10 -17.69 -15.09 -7.89
N ALA A 11 -16.69 -15.54 -7.14
CA ALA A 11 -16.27 -14.91 -5.87
C ALA A 11 -15.84 -13.45 -6.08
N GLY A 12 -15.05 -13.17 -7.12
CA GLY A 12 -14.68 -11.80 -7.50
C GLY A 12 -15.90 -10.94 -7.85
N LEU A 13 -16.83 -11.46 -8.64
CA LEU A 13 -18.07 -10.74 -9.01
C LEU A 13 -18.97 -10.47 -7.78
N ILE A 14 -19.10 -11.42 -6.86
CA ILE A 14 -19.82 -11.23 -5.58
C ILE A 14 -19.19 -10.08 -4.80
N THR A 15 -17.87 -9.99 -4.82
CA THR A 15 -17.12 -8.93 -4.11
C THR A 15 -17.40 -7.55 -4.72
N ILE A 16 -17.44 -7.46 -6.05
CA ILE A 16 -17.82 -6.21 -6.75
C ILE A 16 -19.27 -5.84 -6.47
N LEU A 17 -20.17 -6.83 -6.46
CA LEU A 17 -21.58 -6.61 -6.10
C LEU A 17 -21.72 -6.10 -4.66
N TYR A 18 -20.98 -6.67 -3.71
CA TYR A 18 -20.92 -6.16 -2.33
C TYR A 18 -20.48 -4.69 -2.30
N SER A 19 -19.41 -4.34 -3.00
CA SER A 19 -18.88 -2.98 -3.08
C SER A 19 -19.93 -2.01 -3.67
N TYR A 20 -20.63 -2.43 -4.72
CA TYR A 20 -21.70 -1.64 -5.32
C TYR A 20 -22.87 -1.39 -4.33
N LEU A 21 -23.34 -2.44 -3.66
CA LEU A 21 -24.43 -2.34 -2.69
C LEU A 21 -24.04 -1.47 -1.48
N ALA A 22 -22.83 -1.65 -0.97
CA ALA A 22 -22.30 -0.82 0.12
C ALA A 22 -22.17 0.65 -0.30
N SER A 23 -21.68 0.92 -1.51
CA SER A 23 -21.61 2.28 -2.09
C SER A 23 -23.00 2.93 -2.17
N LYS A 24 -24.00 2.19 -2.64
CA LYS A 24 -25.39 2.68 -2.70
C LYS A 24 -25.92 3.04 -1.32
N GLN A 25 -25.63 2.23 -0.30
CA GLN A 25 -26.02 2.52 1.07
C GLN A 25 -25.35 3.77 1.63
N ILE A 26 -24.05 3.98 1.35
CA ILE A 26 -23.32 5.20 1.73
C ILE A 26 -23.96 6.42 1.05
N LEU A 27 -24.13 6.38 -0.26
CA LEU A 27 -24.65 7.49 -1.04
C LEU A 27 -26.09 7.89 -0.67
N SER A 28 -26.88 6.95 -0.17
CA SER A 28 -28.26 7.20 0.31
C SER A 28 -28.30 7.81 1.73
N ALA A 29 -27.18 7.79 2.47
CA ALA A 29 -27.11 8.36 3.80
C ALA A 29 -27.16 9.93 3.72
N ASP A 30 -27.68 10.53 4.79
CA ASP A 30 -27.87 11.98 4.89
C ASP A 30 -26.52 12.73 4.77
N PRO A 31 -26.38 13.67 3.83
CA PRO A 31 -25.15 14.46 3.65
C PRO A 31 -25.05 15.66 4.61
N GLY A 32 -25.99 15.83 5.54
CA GLY A 32 -26.00 16.90 6.52
C GLY A 32 -26.48 18.27 5.98
N ASN A 33 -26.18 19.32 6.74
CA ASN A 33 -26.65 20.66 6.45
C ASN A 33 -25.94 21.32 5.25
N SER A 34 -26.47 22.48 4.80
CA SER A 34 -25.94 23.19 3.62
C SER A 34 -24.45 23.57 3.73
N LYS A 35 -23.99 23.95 4.94
CA LYS A 35 -22.58 24.30 5.16
C LYS A 35 -21.65 23.11 5.06
N MET A 36 -22.04 21.95 5.60
CA MET A 36 -21.32 20.68 5.44
C MET A 36 -21.23 20.29 3.96
N GLN A 37 -22.34 20.40 3.23
CA GLN A 37 -22.39 20.08 1.80
C GLN A 37 -21.54 21.04 0.95
N GLU A 38 -21.46 22.33 1.32
CA GLU A 38 -20.58 23.31 0.67
C GLU A 38 -19.11 22.89 0.79
N ILE A 39 -18.66 22.55 2.00
CA ILE A 39 -17.28 22.11 2.26
C ILE A 39 -17.01 20.79 1.53
N ALA A 40 -17.90 19.82 1.65
CA ALA A 40 -17.78 18.55 0.93
C ALA A 40 -17.75 18.73 -0.59
N SER A 41 -18.43 19.72 -1.13
CA SER A 41 -18.37 20.09 -2.55
C SER A 41 -17.00 20.62 -2.94
N ALA A 42 -16.39 21.48 -2.11
CA ALA A 42 -15.05 22.00 -2.35
C ALA A 42 -14.00 20.87 -2.34
N ILE A 43 -14.05 19.96 -1.37
CA ILE A 43 -13.20 18.77 -1.30
C ILE A 43 -13.39 17.90 -2.55
N ARG A 44 -14.63 17.66 -2.97
CA ARG A 44 -14.96 16.84 -4.16
C ARG A 44 -14.42 17.44 -5.46
N VAL A 45 -14.53 18.76 -5.62
CA VAL A 45 -14.00 19.46 -6.79
C VAL A 45 -12.47 19.35 -6.82
N GLY A 46 -11.81 19.57 -5.68
CA GLY A 46 -10.36 19.40 -5.55
C GLY A 46 -9.92 17.97 -5.84
N ALA A 47 -10.59 16.98 -5.28
CA ALA A 47 -10.32 15.57 -5.50
C ALA A 47 -10.43 15.16 -6.97
N ARG A 48 -11.49 15.62 -7.66
CA ARG A 48 -11.65 15.36 -9.11
C ARG A 48 -10.59 16.06 -9.95
N ALA A 49 -10.22 17.28 -9.61
CA ALA A 49 -9.18 18.03 -10.31
C ALA A 49 -7.83 17.31 -10.20
N TYR A 50 -7.48 16.86 -9.00
CA TYR A 50 -6.28 16.05 -8.76
C TYR A 50 -6.30 14.75 -9.57
N LEU A 51 -7.33 13.92 -9.39
CA LEU A 51 -7.45 12.63 -10.08
C LEU A 51 -7.36 12.79 -11.60
N ASN A 52 -8.13 13.70 -12.18
CA ASN A 52 -8.13 13.88 -13.62
C ASN A 52 -6.74 14.25 -14.16
N ARG A 53 -6.01 15.10 -13.44
CA ARG A 53 -4.67 15.51 -13.85
C ARG A 53 -3.66 14.40 -13.68
N GLN A 54 -3.65 13.73 -12.54
CA GLN A 54 -2.73 12.63 -12.26
C GLN A 54 -2.95 11.47 -13.23
N TYR A 55 -4.19 11.01 -13.38
CA TYR A 55 -4.50 9.88 -14.27
C TYR A 55 -4.25 10.20 -15.76
N LYS A 56 -4.44 11.45 -16.18
CA LYS A 56 -4.03 11.87 -17.53
C LYS A 56 -2.52 11.77 -17.73
N THR A 57 -1.73 12.18 -16.75
CA THR A 57 -0.26 12.07 -16.82
C THR A 57 0.18 10.62 -16.82
N ILE A 58 -0.39 9.79 -15.94
CA ILE A 58 -0.11 8.34 -15.87
C ILE A 58 -0.51 7.66 -17.19
N ALA A 59 -1.65 8.02 -17.79
CA ALA A 59 -2.09 7.43 -19.06
C ALA A 59 -1.11 7.73 -20.21
N ILE A 60 -0.56 8.95 -20.28
CA ILE A 60 0.43 9.31 -21.30
C ILE A 60 1.70 8.45 -21.14
N VAL A 61 2.25 8.36 -19.94
CA VAL A 61 3.43 7.53 -19.66
C VAL A 61 3.11 6.05 -19.88
N GLY A 62 1.93 5.61 -19.41
CA GLY A 62 1.47 4.23 -19.54
C GLY A 62 1.31 3.78 -21.00
N ILE A 63 0.81 4.64 -21.90
CA ILE A 63 0.70 4.31 -23.33
C ILE A 63 2.09 4.16 -23.97
N ILE A 64 3.04 5.02 -23.63
CA ILE A 64 4.42 4.89 -24.15
C ILE A 64 5.02 3.54 -23.73
N ILE A 65 4.89 3.19 -22.45
CA ILE A 65 5.39 1.92 -21.91
C ILE A 65 4.65 0.73 -22.54
N LEU A 66 3.32 0.83 -22.74
CA LEU A 66 2.51 -0.19 -23.42
C LEU A 66 3.06 -0.51 -24.82
N ILE A 67 3.37 0.52 -25.60
CA ILE A 67 3.94 0.34 -26.95
C ILE A 67 5.30 -0.36 -26.87
N ILE A 68 6.18 0.08 -25.97
CA ILE A 68 7.51 -0.51 -25.80
C ILE A 68 7.40 -1.99 -25.42
N ILE A 69 6.59 -2.32 -24.42
CA ILE A 69 6.41 -3.70 -23.92
C ILE A 69 5.77 -4.58 -24.99
N THR A 70 4.75 -4.09 -25.68
CA THR A 70 4.09 -4.86 -26.75
C THR A 70 5.07 -5.18 -27.87
N TYR A 71 5.95 -4.24 -28.22
CA TYR A 71 6.98 -4.47 -29.24
C TYR A 71 8.08 -5.45 -28.75
N ALA A 72 8.51 -5.32 -27.50
CA ALA A 72 9.62 -6.11 -26.96
C ALA A 72 9.21 -7.54 -26.53
N LEU A 73 8.00 -7.73 -25.98
CA LEU A 73 7.57 -8.96 -25.32
C LEU A 73 6.29 -9.58 -25.92
N GLY A 74 5.73 -8.94 -26.95
CA GLY A 74 4.55 -9.44 -27.66
C GLY A 74 3.21 -8.92 -27.12
N VAL A 75 2.16 -9.22 -27.90
CA VAL A 75 0.82 -8.65 -27.69
C VAL A 75 0.16 -9.11 -26.39
N TRP A 76 0.41 -10.34 -25.94
CA TRP A 76 -0.19 -10.86 -24.71
C TRP A 76 0.37 -10.16 -23.48
N VAL A 77 1.67 -9.90 -23.44
CA VAL A 77 2.30 -9.14 -22.33
C VAL A 77 1.79 -7.69 -22.32
N GLY A 78 1.66 -7.06 -23.51
CA GLY A 78 1.09 -5.72 -23.63
C GLY A 78 -0.37 -5.65 -23.16
N LEU A 79 -1.20 -6.64 -23.53
CA LEU A 79 -2.59 -6.71 -23.08
C LEU A 79 -2.68 -6.92 -21.55
N GLY A 80 -1.85 -7.82 -21.01
CA GLY A 80 -1.74 -7.99 -19.55
C GLY A 80 -1.41 -6.68 -18.85
N TYR A 81 -0.37 -5.99 -19.31
CA TYR A 81 0.02 -4.67 -18.78
C TYR A 81 -1.16 -3.68 -18.80
N PHE A 82 -1.88 -3.58 -19.92
CA PHE A 82 -3.04 -2.70 -20.01
C PHE A 82 -4.13 -3.06 -19.00
N ILE A 83 -4.48 -4.35 -18.87
CA ILE A 83 -5.48 -4.83 -17.90
C ILE A 83 -5.06 -4.47 -16.47
N GLY A 84 -3.80 -4.75 -16.09
CA GLY A 84 -3.28 -4.45 -14.77
C GLY A 84 -3.32 -2.96 -14.44
N ALA A 85 -2.84 -2.12 -15.36
CA ALA A 85 -2.86 -0.68 -15.21
C ALA A 85 -4.29 -0.12 -15.12
N PHE A 86 -5.18 -0.55 -16.00
CA PHE A 86 -6.56 -0.06 -16.03
C PHE A 86 -7.35 -0.43 -14.78
N LEU A 87 -7.25 -1.67 -14.30
CA LEU A 87 -8.02 -2.13 -13.15
C LEU A 87 -7.44 -1.62 -11.83
N SER A 88 -6.12 -1.52 -11.70
CA SER A 88 -5.47 -0.86 -10.56
C SER A 88 -5.88 0.60 -10.46
N GLY A 89 -5.84 1.32 -11.58
CA GLY A 89 -6.30 2.70 -11.65
C GLY A 89 -7.78 2.84 -11.30
N THR A 90 -8.62 1.94 -11.79
CA THR A 90 -10.07 1.94 -11.51
C THR A 90 -10.34 1.72 -10.02
N ALA A 91 -9.64 0.79 -9.37
CA ALA A 91 -9.80 0.53 -7.93
C ALA A 91 -9.50 1.78 -7.09
N GLY A 92 -8.38 2.45 -7.37
CA GLY A 92 -8.00 3.69 -6.67
C GLY A 92 -8.96 4.85 -6.96
N TYR A 93 -9.33 5.05 -8.23
CA TYR A 93 -10.22 6.12 -8.64
C TYR A 93 -11.62 6.00 -8.02
N VAL A 94 -12.25 4.83 -8.13
CA VAL A 94 -13.61 4.60 -7.59
C VAL A 94 -13.59 4.60 -6.07
N GLY A 95 -12.59 3.95 -5.44
CA GLY A 95 -12.42 3.94 -3.99
C GLY A 95 -12.35 5.35 -3.41
N MET A 96 -11.53 6.22 -4.01
CA MET A 96 -11.40 7.62 -3.59
C MET A 96 -12.69 8.41 -3.79
N LEU A 97 -13.40 8.24 -4.91
CA LEU A 97 -14.66 8.97 -5.14
C LEU A 97 -15.73 8.61 -4.10
N ILE A 98 -15.81 7.36 -3.68
CA ILE A 98 -16.75 6.93 -2.64
C ILE A 98 -16.30 7.44 -1.26
N SER A 99 -15.01 7.39 -0.97
CA SER A 99 -14.44 7.91 0.28
C SER A 99 -14.75 9.41 0.47
N VAL A 100 -14.50 10.23 -0.54
CA VAL A 100 -14.83 11.68 -0.52
C VAL A 100 -16.33 11.92 -0.28
N GLN A 101 -17.20 11.07 -0.81
CA GLN A 101 -18.65 11.16 -0.54
C GLN A 101 -19.03 10.70 0.87
N ALA A 102 -18.27 9.76 1.43
CA ALA A 102 -18.48 9.23 2.77
C ALA A 102 -18.08 10.21 3.88
N ASN A 103 -17.09 11.09 3.63
CA ASN A 103 -16.56 12.03 4.63
C ASN A 103 -17.67 12.85 5.30
N VAL A 104 -18.48 13.55 4.52
CA VAL A 104 -19.56 14.40 5.03
C VAL A 104 -20.68 13.59 5.68
N ARG A 105 -20.97 12.40 5.16
CA ARG A 105 -21.98 11.49 5.69
C ARG A 105 -21.55 10.87 7.03
N THR A 106 -20.25 10.65 7.20
CA THR A 106 -19.66 10.22 8.48
C THR A 106 -19.78 11.33 9.52
N ALA A 107 -19.50 12.60 9.15
CA ALA A 107 -19.69 13.74 10.02
C ALA A 107 -21.16 13.90 10.46
N GLU A 108 -22.12 13.75 9.54
CA GLU A 108 -23.56 13.79 9.88
C GLU A 108 -23.97 12.58 10.73
N ALA A 109 -23.49 11.38 10.41
CA ALA A 109 -23.77 10.18 11.20
C ALA A 109 -23.21 10.29 12.63
N ALA A 110 -22.07 10.96 12.82
CA ALA A 110 -21.48 11.22 14.14
C ALA A 110 -22.40 12.07 15.05
N ARG A 111 -23.32 12.85 14.49
CA ARG A 111 -24.38 13.55 15.27
C ARG A 111 -25.32 12.57 15.95
N LYS A 112 -25.57 11.41 15.35
CA LYS A 112 -26.38 10.32 15.91
C LYS A 112 -25.62 9.45 16.89
N GLY A 113 -24.30 9.57 16.93
CA GLY A 113 -23.43 8.89 17.88
C GLY A 113 -22.33 8.04 17.23
N LEU A 114 -21.48 7.49 18.09
CA LEU A 114 -20.24 6.80 17.69
C LEU A 114 -20.51 5.58 16.78
N SER A 115 -21.52 4.78 17.08
CA SER A 115 -21.87 3.58 16.29
C SER A 115 -22.31 3.92 14.87
N ALA A 116 -23.05 5.03 14.69
CA ALA A 116 -23.49 5.47 13.37
C ALA A 116 -22.31 6.00 12.54
N GLY A 117 -21.42 6.80 13.15
CA GLY A 117 -20.18 7.26 12.51
C GLY A 117 -19.29 6.11 12.07
N LEU A 118 -19.02 5.15 12.97
CA LEU A 118 -18.23 3.94 12.67
C LEU A 118 -18.83 3.14 11.50
N ASN A 119 -20.13 2.99 11.46
CA ASN A 119 -20.78 2.20 10.40
C ASN A 119 -20.58 2.80 9.01
N ILE A 120 -20.69 4.13 8.85
CA ILE A 120 -20.52 4.79 7.55
C ILE A 120 -19.04 4.80 7.15
N SER A 121 -18.14 5.19 8.06
CA SER A 121 -16.70 5.27 7.78
C SER A 121 -16.11 3.89 7.46
N PHE A 122 -16.43 2.85 8.23
CA PHE A 122 -15.96 1.50 7.96
C PHE A 122 -16.54 0.93 6.66
N LYS A 123 -17.83 1.16 6.36
CA LYS A 123 -18.39 0.74 5.07
C LYS A 123 -17.68 1.39 3.89
N SER A 124 -17.28 2.65 4.01
CA SER A 124 -16.48 3.32 2.97
C SER A 124 -15.14 2.63 2.76
N GLY A 125 -14.45 2.32 3.85
CA GLY A 125 -13.21 1.54 3.79
C GLY A 125 -13.43 0.16 3.15
N ALA A 126 -14.52 -0.55 3.54
CA ALA A 126 -14.85 -1.85 2.99
C ALA A 126 -15.14 -1.81 1.49
N VAL A 127 -15.74 -0.73 0.97
CA VAL A 127 -15.91 -0.55 -0.50
C VAL A 127 -14.55 -0.53 -1.18
N THR A 128 -13.62 0.28 -0.69
CA THR A 128 -12.26 0.37 -1.27
C THR A 128 -11.55 -0.98 -1.19
N GLY A 129 -11.56 -1.64 -0.03
CA GLY A 129 -10.89 -2.92 0.18
C GLY A 129 -11.44 -4.05 -0.71
N MET A 130 -12.76 -4.14 -0.84
CA MET A 130 -13.39 -5.16 -1.67
C MET A 130 -13.21 -4.86 -3.17
N LEU A 131 -13.19 -3.59 -3.60
CA LEU A 131 -12.84 -3.23 -4.97
C LEU A 131 -11.41 -3.66 -5.32
N VAL A 132 -10.45 -3.37 -4.46
CA VAL A 132 -9.05 -3.75 -4.65
C VAL A 132 -8.90 -5.26 -4.82
N ALA A 133 -9.34 -6.04 -3.84
CA ALA A 133 -9.18 -7.49 -3.86
C ALA A 133 -10.03 -8.16 -4.97
N GLY A 134 -11.27 -7.69 -5.18
CA GLY A 134 -12.17 -8.22 -6.20
C GLY A 134 -11.68 -7.98 -7.63
N LEU A 135 -11.25 -6.74 -7.94
CA LEU A 135 -10.75 -6.41 -9.28
C LEU A 135 -9.40 -7.08 -9.55
N ALA A 136 -8.51 -7.18 -8.54
CA ALA A 136 -7.24 -7.88 -8.69
C ALA A 136 -7.43 -9.37 -8.96
N LEU A 137 -8.31 -10.03 -8.20
CA LEU A 137 -8.67 -11.43 -8.43
C LEU A 137 -9.28 -11.66 -9.82
N LEU A 138 -10.22 -10.80 -10.22
CA LEU A 138 -10.86 -10.88 -11.54
C LEU A 138 -9.87 -10.62 -12.66
N ALA A 139 -8.95 -9.67 -12.50
CA ALA A 139 -7.90 -9.39 -13.47
C ALA A 139 -7.10 -10.65 -13.81
N ILE A 140 -6.60 -11.34 -12.79
CA ILE A 140 -5.79 -12.55 -13.01
C ILE A 140 -6.66 -13.70 -13.53
N ALA A 141 -7.80 -13.99 -12.87
CA ALA A 141 -8.59 -15.16 -13.15
C ALA A 141 -9.25 -15.11 -14.57
N ILE A 142 -9.78 -13.96 -14.95
CA ILE A 142 -10.40 -13.78 -16.28
C ILE A 142 -9.33 -13.80 -17.36
N TYR A 143 -8.21 -13.11 -17.14
CA TYR A 143 -7.14 -13.04 -18.13
C TYR A 143 -6.49 -14.42 -18.34
N TYR A 144 -6.21 -15.13 -17.25
CA TYR A 144 -5.70 -16.50 -17.30
C TYR A 144 -6.67 -17.45 -18.05
N LEU A 145 -7.97 -17.40 -17.71
CA LEU A 145 -8.99 -18.21 -18.41
C LEU A 145 -9.10 -17.86 -19.90
N PHE A 146 -8.99 -16.58 -20.24
CA PHE A 146 -9.01 -16.11 -21.61
C PHE A 146 -7.85 -16.68 -22.43
N LEU A 147 -6.63 -16.58 -21.93
CA LEU A 147 -5.43 -17.11 -22.58
C LEU A 147 -5.47 -18.64 -22.73
N LEU A 148 -5.96 -19.35 -21.71
CA LEU A 148 -6.16 -20.80 -21.77
C LEU A 148 -7.16 -21.20 -22.87
N LYS A 149 -8.27 -20.46 -23.02
CA LYS A 149 -9.25 -20.74 -24.08
C LYS A 149 -8.72 -20.50 -25.49
N LEU A 150 -7.75 -19.61 -25.64
CA LEU A 150 -7.06 -19.36 -26.91
C LEU A 150 -5.92 -20.35 -27.17
N ASN A 151 -5.69 -21.32 -26.27
CA ASN A 151 -4.58 -22.28 -26.33
C ASN A 151 -3.20 -21.60 -26.44
N VAL A 152 -3.03 -20.45 -25.76
CA VAL A 152 -1.74 -19.78 -25.68
C VAL A 152 -0.77 -20.67 -24.90
N GLU A 153 0.48 -20.71 -25.33
CA GLU A 153 1.52 -21.52 -24.69
C GLU A 153 1.70 -21.15 -23.20
N SER A 154 1.95 -22.14 -22.36
CA SER A 154 2.05 -21.95 -20.90
C SER A 154 3.06 -20.87 -20.50
N ARG A 155 4.19 -20.80 -21.21
CA ARG A 155 5.21 -19.79 -20.93
C ARG A 155 4.75 -18.37 -21.32
N GLU A 156 4.11 -18.24 -22.44
CA GLU A 156 3.53 -16.95 -22.87
C GLU A 156 2.44 -16.47 -21.90
N ILE A 157 1.63 -17.39 -21.34
CA ILE A 157 0.64 -17.07 -20.30
C ILE A 157 1.33 -16.48 -19.07
N ILE A 158 2.42 -17.10 -18.61
CA ILE A 158 3.21 -16.60 -17.46
C ILE A 158 3.75 -15.20 -17.75
N ASN A 159 4.37 -14.99 -18.90
CA ASN A 159 4.89 -13.67 -19.29
C ASN A 159 3.76 -12.62 -19.38
N ALA A 160 2.59 -13.01 -19.89
CA ALA A 160 1.41 -12.14 -19.95
C ALA A 160 0.91 -11.74 -18.55
N LEU A 161 0.92 -12.66 -17.58
CA LEU A 161 0.56 -12.37 -16.19
C LEU A 161 1.61 -11.49 -15.50
N LEU A 162 2.90 -11.66 -15.80
CA LEU A 162 3.94 -10.74 -15.34
C LEU A 162 3.73 -9.33 -15.90
N GLY A 163 3.33 -9.22 -17.18
CA GLY A 163 2.91 -7.96 -17.79
C GLY A 163 1.76 -7.31 -17.03
N LEU A 164 0.75 -8.08 -16.61
CA LEU A 164 -0.36 -7.59 -15.78
C LEU A 164 0.13 -7.06 -14.43
N GLY A 165 1.04 -7.77 -13.78
CA GLY A 165 1.71 -7.31 -12.57
C GLY A 165 2.45 -5.98 -12.78
N PHE A 166 3.20 -5.84 -13.88
CA PHE A 166 3.92 -4.61 -14.20
C PHE A 166 2.98 -3.41 -14.44
N GLY A 167 1.86 -3.62 -15.13
CA GLY A 167 0.84 -2.59 -15.31
C GLY A 167 0.27 -2.09 -13.98
N ALA A 168 -0.01 -3.01 -13.06
CA ALA A 168 -0.44 -2.67 -11.70
C ALA A 168 0.64 -1.91 -10.93
N SER A 169 1.91 -2.31 -11.06
CA SER A 169 3.08 -1.69 -10.41
C SER A 169 3.29 -0.25 -10.87
N LEU A 170 3.11 0.01 -12.15
CA LEU A 170 3.24 1.36 -12.70
C LEU A 170 2.21 2.31 -12.08
N ILE A 171 0.95 1.90 -12.01
CA ILE A 171 -0.09 2.72 -11.37
C ILE A 171 0.23 2.92 -9.89
N SER A 172 0.66 1.87 -9.20
CA SER A 172 0.97 1.89 -7.78
C SER A 172 2.05 2.92 -7.44
N ILE A 173 3.19 2.90 -8.14
CA ILE A 173 4.29 3.84 -7.83
C ILE A 173 3.87 5.30 -8.05
N PHE A 174 3.17 5.59 -9.14
CA PHE A 174 2.70 6.95 -9.43
C PHE A 174 1.60 7.39 -8.46
N ALA A 175 0.64 6.54 -8.14
CA ALA A 175 -0.44 6.86 -7.22
C ALA A 175 0.08 7.02 -5.78
N ARG A 176 0.97 6.12 -5.33
CA ARG A 176 1.50 6.14 -3.96
C ARG A 176 2.44 7.30 -3.73
N LEU A 177 3.42 7.50 -4.63
CA LEU A 177 4.40 8.57 -4.48
C LEU A 177 3.77 9.94 -4.76
N GLY A 178 3.06 10.10 -5.88
CA GLY A 178 2.41 11.37 -6.23
C GLY A 178 1.34 11.76 -5.22
N GLY A 179 0.56 10.79 -4.74
CA GLY A 179 -0.43 10.99 -3.67
C GLY A 179 0.22 11.41 -2.35
N GLY A 180 1.30 10.74 -1.95
CA GLY A 180 2.04 11.06 -0.73
C GLY A 180 2.67 12.46 -0.76
N ILE A 181 3.28 12.86 -1.89
CA ILE A 181 3.83 14.21 -2.07
C ILE A 181 2.73 15.27 -2.00
N PHE A 182 1.58 15.01 -2.62
CA PHE A 182 0.45 15.93 -2.58
C PHE A 182 -0.10 16.06 -1.15
N THR A 183 -0.42 14.94 -0.48
CA THR A 183 -0.98 14.90 0.86
C THR A 183 -0.07 15.63 1.86
N LYS A 184 1.20 15.25 1.90
CA LYS A 184 2.12 15.80 2.90
C LYS A 184 2.68 17.17 2.52
N GLY A 185 2.67 17.52 1.23
CA GLY A 185 2.91 18.89 0.80
C GLY A 185 1.80 19.85 1.28
N ALA A 186 0.54 19.40 1.27
CA ALA A 186 -0.59 20.16 1.81
C ALA A 186 -0.50 20.30 3.33
N ASP A 187 -0.40 19.18 4.04
CA ASP A 187 -0.42 19.08 5.50
C ASP A 187 0.73 19.88 6.14
N VAL A 188 1.99 19.56 5.78
CA VAL A 188 3.17 20.28 6.29
C VAL A 188 3.10 21.77 5.97
N GLY A 189 2.68 22.12 4.75
CA GLY A 189 2.55 23.52 4.35
C GLY A 189 1.41 24.25 5.09
N ALA A 190 0.29 23.57 5.34
CA ALA A 190 -0.82 24.08 6.13
C ALA A 190 -0.43 24.31 7.59
N ASP A 191 0.26 23.37 8.19
CA ASP A 191 0.71 23.41 9.58
C ASP A 191 1.71 24.52 9.84
N LEU A 192 2.74 24.64 8.99
CA LEU A 192 3.76 25.67 9.14
C LEU A 192 3.19 27.08 9.14
N VAL A 193 2.29 27.41 8.23
CA VAL A 193 1.71 28.76 8.16
C VAL A 193 0.50 28.91 9.08
N GLY A 194 -0.36 27.91 9.14
CA GLY A 194 -1.60 27.97 9.94
C GLY A 194 -1.32 27.89 11.44
N LYS A 195 -0.75 26.79 11.89
CA LYS A 195 -0.55 26.54 13.33
C LYS A 195 0.59 27.36 13.91
N ILE A 196 1.75 27.42 13.21
CA ILE A 196 2.95 28.02 13.77
C ILE A 196 3.00 29.53 13.53
N GLU A 197 2.81 30.02 12.28
CA GLU A 197 2.92 31.44 11.97
C GLU A 197 1.66 32.25 12.31
N ALA A 198 0.49 31.77 11.89
CA ALA A 198 -0.77 32.51 12.05
C ALA A 198 -1.51 32.20 13.36
N GLY A 199 -1.13 31.12 14.07
CA GLY A 199 -1.73 30.72 15.35
C GLY A 199 -3.22 30.33 15.21
N ILE A 200 -3.66 29.88 14.03
CA ILE A 200 -5.03 29.42 13.80
C ILE A 200 -5.11 27.90 14.04
N PRO A 201 -6.28 27.41 14.51
CA PRO A 201 -6.47 25.98 14.72
C PRO A 201 -6.29 25.14 13.45
N GLU A 202 -6.03 23.85 13.62
CA GLU A 202 -6.14 22.84 12.59
C GLU A 202 -7.55 22.83 12.00
N ASP A 203 -7.69 22.51 10.73
CA ASP A 203 -8.97 22.53 9.98
C ASP A 203 -9.69 23.91 9.95
N ASP A 204 -9.02 25.01 10.31
CA ASP A 204 -9.69 26.31 10.24
C ASP A 204 -9.88 26.76 8.79
N PRO A 205 -11.11 27.09 8.37
CA PRO A 205 -11.41 27.47 6.97
C PRO A 205 -10.74 28.78 6.52
N ARG A 206 -10.04 29.49 7.40
CA ARG A 206 -9.19 30.63 7.04
C ARG A 206 -7.90 30.20 6.38
N ASN A 207 -7.44 28.98 6.65
CA ASN A 207 -6.25 28.43 6.02
C ASN A 207 -6.56 28.02 4.57
N PRO A 208 -5.92 28.65 3.55
CA PRO A 208 -6.13 28.23 2.15
C PRO A 208 -5.79 26.77 1.85
N ALA A 209 -4.90 26.16 2.64
CA ALA A 209 -4.45 24.80 2.43
C ALA A 209 -5.37 23.71 2.99
N VAL A 210 -6.34 24.05 3.86
CA VAL A 210 -7.20 23.07 4.55
C VAL A 210 -7.98 22.17 3.60
N ILE A 211 -8.46 22.67 2.47
CA ILE A 211 -9.17 21.84 1.48
C ILE A 211 -8.19 20.94 0.72
N ALA A 212 -6.96 21.40 0.44
CA ALA A 212 -5.94 20.58 -0.21
C ALA A 212 -5.50 19.44 0.72
N ASP A 213 -5.40 19.69 2.01
CA ASP A 213 -5.10 18.72 3.05
C ASP A 213 -6.18 17.63 3.12
N ASN A 214 -7.44 18.02 3.28
CA ASN A 214 -8.58 17.09 3.26
C ASN A 214 -8.69 16.28 1.95
N VAL A 215 -8.32 16.85 0.80
CA VAL A 215 -8.22 16.11 -0.47
C VAL A 215 -7.07 15.12 -0.39
N GLY A 216 -5.95 15.54 0.17
CA GLY A 216 -4.73 14.78 0.29
C GLY A 216 -4.92 13.47 1.02
N ASP A 217 -5.60 13.46 2.17
CA ASP A 217 -5.88 12.25 2.93
C ASP A 217 -6.56 11.16 2.09
N ASN A 218 -7.59 11.55 1.31
CA ASN A 218 -8.26 10.61 0.42
C ASN A 218 -7.36 10.16 -0.75
N VAL A 219 -6.49 11.04 -1.24
CA VAL A 219 -5.52 10.73 -2.30
C VAL A 219 -4.48 9.71 -1.82
N GLY A 220 -3.86 9.97 -0.67
CA GLY A 220 -2.77 9.15 -0.13
C GLY A 220 -3.22 7.76 0.29
N ASP A 221 -4.24 7.72 1.14
CA ASP A 221 -4.62 6.48 1.83
C ASP A 221 -5.81 5.75 1.19
N CYS A 222 -6.63 6.40 0.34
CA CYS A 222 -7.63 5.67 -0.44
C CYS A 222 -7.16 5.33 -1.86
N ALA A 223 -6.68 6.31 -2.64
CA ALA A 223 -6.25 6.03 -4.02
C ALA A 223 -4.85 5.39 -4.06
N GLY A 224 -3.88 5.95 -3.32
CA GLY A 224 -2.49 5.46 -3.30
C GLY A 224 -2.36 4.08 -2.68
N MET A 225 -2.97 3.85 -1.52
CA MET A 225 -2.94 2.56 -0.83
C MET A 225 -3.74 1.48 -1.59
N ALA A 226 -4.86 1.85 -2.21
CA ALA A 226 -5.63 0.93 -3.04
C ALA A 226 -4.78 0.40 -4.20
N ALA A 227 -4.05 1.27 -4.90
CA ALA A 227 -3.17 0.87 -6.00
C ALA A 227 -1.99 0.02 -5.51
N ASP A 228 -1.39 0.34 -4.36
CA ASP A 228 -0.28 -0.41 -3.76
C ASP A 228 -0.70 -1.84 -3.37
N LEU A 229 -1.84 -2.01 -2.70
CA LEU A 229 -2.31 -3.34 -2.31
C LEU A 229 -2.92 -4.13 -3.48
N PHE A 230 -3.51 -3.46 -4.48
CA PHE A 230 -3.87 -4.10 -5.74
C PHE A 230 -2.63 -4.72 -6.42
N GLU A 231 -1.57 -3.94 -6.56
CA GLU A 231 -0.29 -4.41 -7.09
C GLU A 231 0.25 -5.58 -6.28
N THR A 232 0.36 -5.43 -4.95
CA THR A 232 0.93 -6.46 -4.08
C THR A 232 0.17 -7.77 -4.20
N TYR A 233 -1.16 -7.70 -4.23
CA TYR A 233 -2.03 -8.87 -4.39
C TYR A 233 -1.81 -9.57 -5.73
N VAL A 234 -1.82 -8.82 -6.84
CA VAL A 234 -1.60 -9.35 -8.19
C VAL A 234 -0.21 -9.97 -8.30
N VAL A 235 0.81 -9.21 -7.93
CA VAL A 235 2.21 -9.60 -8.12
C VAL A 235 2.55 -10.85 -7.33
N THR A 236 2.08 -10.98 -6.10
CA THR A 236 2.36 -12.16 -5.26
C THR A 236 1.67 -13.41 -5.80
N ILE A 237 0.40 -13.31 -6.21
CA ILE A 237 -0.32 -14.45 -6.81
C ILE A 237 0.38 -14.88 -8.10
N VAL A 238 0.72 -13.93 -8.96
CA VAL A 238 1.41 -14.20 -10.22
C VAL A 238 2.79 -14.83 -9.97
N ALA A 239 3.59 -14.30 -9.03
CA ALA A 239 4.89 -14.87 -8.68
C ALA A 239 4.76 -16.32 -8.16
N THR A 240 3.74 -16.60 -7.35
CA THR A 240 3.45 -17.94 -6.88
C THR A 240 3.04 -18.88 -8.03
N MET A 241 2.27 -18.37 -9.01
CA MET A 241 1.92 -19.11 -10.24
C MET A 241 3.15 -19.36 -11.12
N VAL A 242 4.08 -18.40 -11.22
CA VAL A 242 5.39 -18.60 -11.91
C VAL A 242 6.15 -19.75 -11.28
N LEU A 243 6.36 -19.73 -9.97
CA LEU A 243 7.03 -20.84 -9.27
C LEU A 243 6.30 -22.17 -9.44
N SER A 244 4.96 -22.16 -9.41
CA SER A 244 4.16 -23.36 -9.68
C SER A 244 4.42 -23.93 -11.06
N SER A 245 4.55 -23.09 -12.09
CA SER A 245 4.78 -23.51 -13.46
C SER A 245 6.17 -24.15 -13.66
N ILE A 246 7.15 -23.73 -12.87
CA ILE A 246 8.52 -24.22 -12.93
C ILE A 246 8.68 -25.52 -12.11
N PHE A 247 8.18 -25.53 -10.85
CA PHE A 247 8.35 -26.68 -9.96
C PHE A 247 7.41 -27.84 -10.27
N PHE A 248 6.22 -27.57 -10.79
CA PHE A 248 5.17 -28.57 -11.01
C PHE A 248 4.70 -28.55 -12.46
N VAL A 249 5.64 -28.76 -13.38
CA VAL A 249 5.38 -28.73 -14.83
C VAL A 249 4.19 -29.62 -15.18
N GLY A 250 3.20 -29.05 -15.86
CA GLY A 250 1.96 -29.74 -16.27
C GLY A 250 0.92 -29.93 -15.16
N ASN A 251 1.20 -29.57 -13.91
CA ASN A 251 0.23 -29.66 -12.81
C ASN A 251 -0.60 -28.38 -12.70
N LEU A 252 -1.71 -28.36 -13.42
CA LEU A 252 -2.63 -27.21 -13.44
C LEU A 252 -3.31 -26.94 -12.08
N SER A 253 -3.46 -27.95 -11.23
CA SER A 253 -4.04 -27.75 -9.89
C SER A 253 -3.13 -26.91 -9.00
N MET A 254 -1.83 -27.20 -9.01
CA MET A 254 -0.84 -26.38 -8.29
C MET A 254 -0.78 -24.96 -8.82
N MET A 255 -0.95 -24.77 -10.14
CA MET A 255 -0.91 -23.45 -10.76
C MET A 255 -2.11 -22.57 -10.37
N ILE A 256 -3.31 -23.16 -10.23
CA ILE A 256 -4.52 -22.40 -9.83
C ILE A 256 -4.71 -22.33 -8.31
N TYR A 257 -3.92 -23.05 -7.53
CA TYR A 257 -4.07 -23.11 -6.07
C TYR A 257 -3.94 -21.72 -5.40
N PRO A 258 -2.96 -20.87 -5.73
CA PRO A 258 -2.88 -19.51 -5.20
C PRO A 258 -4.12 -18.65 -5.49
N LEU A 259 -4.67 -18.75 -6.70
CA LEU A 259 -5.92 -18.07 -7.07
C LEU A 259 -7.12 -18.61 -6.29
N THR A 260 -7.14 -19.90 -6.00
CA THR A 260 -8.24 -20.51 -5.24
C THR A 260 -8.20 -20.08 -3.78
N ILE A 261 -7.01 -20.00 -3.17
CA ILE A 261 -6.81 -19.42 -1.84
C ILE A 261 -7.38 -18.00 -1.81
N ALA A 262 -6.97 -17.17 -2.77
CA ALA A 262 -7.40 -15.79 -2.86
C ALA A 262 -8.92 -15.67 -3.05
N GLY A 263 -9.52 -16.48 -3.92
CA GLY A 263 -10.96 -16.53 -4.16
C GLY A 263 -11.78 -17.00 -2.94
N ALA A 264 -11.27 -17.93 -2.16
CA ALA A 264 -11.92 -18.36 -0.94
C ALA A 264 -11.85 -17.30 0.17
N CYS A 265 -10.67 -16.72 0.38
CA CYS A 265 -10.43 -15.76 1.47
C CYS A 265 -11.08 -14.38 1.21
N ILE A 266 -11.37 -14.02 -0.04
CA ILE A 266 -12.12 -12.80 -0.32
C ILE A 266 -13.57 -12.90 0.18
N LEU A 267 -14.18 -14.09 0.13
CA LEU A 267 -15.51 -14.32 0.67
C LEU A 267 -15.50 -14.27 2.21
N THR A 268 -14.44 -14.77 2.85
CA THR A 268 -14.27 -14.65 4.31
C THR A 268 -14.05 -13.19 4.72
N SER A 269 -13.40 -12.38 3.90
CA SER A 269 -13.25 -10.93 4.11
C SER A 269 -14.61 -10.23 4.08
N ILE A 270 -15.49 -10.56 3.14
CA ILE A 270 -16.87 -10.04 3.12
C ILE A 270 -17.60 -10.46 4.40
N ALA A 271 -17.54 -11.73 4.77
CA ALA A 271 -18.17 -12.22 6.00
C ALA A 271 -17.66 -11.48 7.24
N GLY A 272 -16.34 -11.23 7.33
CA GLY A 272 -15.70 -10.49 8.43
C GLY A 272 -16.23 -9.08 8.59
N THR A 273 -16.60 -8.39 7.50
CA THR A 273 -17.14 -7.02 7.58
C THR A 273 -18.42 -6.92 8.43
N PHE A 274 -19.23 -7.97 8.49
CA PHE A 274 -20.45 -8.00 9.29
C PHE A 274 -20.19 -8.11 10.81
N PHE A 275 -18.98 -8.47 11.22
CA PHE A 275 -18.55 -8.54 12.62
C PHE A 275 -18.05 -7.21 13.16
N VAL A 276 -17.81 -6.22 12.30
CA VAL A 276 -17.41 -4.87 12.71
C VAL A 276 -18.62 -4.14 13.30
N ARG A 277 -18.85 -4.36 14.60
CA ARG A 277 -19.94 -3.75 15.35
C ARG A 277 -19.43 -3.25 16.69
N LEU A 278 -19.81 -2.01 17.02
CA LEU A 278 -19.48 -1.42 18.30
C LEU A 278 -20.24 -2.14 19.43
N GLY A 279 -19.50 -2.62 20.42
CA GLY A 279 -20.08 -3.25 21.61
C GLY A 279 -20.45 -2.23 22.69
N SER A 280 -20.94 -2.71 23.83
CA SER A 280 -21.28 -1.90 25.02
C SER A 280 -20.09 -1.11 25.57
N SER A 281 -18.88 -1.63 25.43
CA SER A 281 -17.62 -0.95 25.84
C SER A 281 -17.25 0.28 25.03
N LYS A 282 -17.93 0.51 23.90
CA LYS A 282 -17.62 1.60 22.94
C LYS A 282 -16.16 1.60 22.44
N ASN A 283 -15.48 0.45 22.49
CA ASN A 283 -14.11 0.30 21.99
C ASN A 283 -14.14 0.14 20.47
N ILE A 284 -13.74 1.20 19.74
CA ILE A 284 -13.75 1.25 18.27
C ILE A 284 -12.71 0.28 17.71
N MET A 285 -11.47 0.32 18.23
CA MET A 285 -10.39 -0.57 17.76
C MET A 285 -10.76 -2.04 17.96
N GLY A 286 -11.36 -2.38 19.12
CA GLY A 286 -11.88 -3.72 19.38
C GLY A 286 -13.00 -4.14 18.42
N ALA A 287 -13.84 -3.20 17.95
CA ALA A 287 -14.85 -3.50 16.94
C ALA A 287 -14.21 -3.81 15.57
N LEU A 288 -13.20 -3.07 15.16
CA LEU A 288 -12.46 -3.29 13.91
C LEU A 288 -11.70 -4.62 13.95
N TYR A 289 -11.02 -4.92 15.07
CA TYR A 289 -10.32 -6.19 15.26
C TYR A 289 -11.24 -7.41 15.28
N LYS A 290 -12.47 -7.29 15.77
CA LYS A 290 -13.45 -8.39 15.66
C LYS A 290 -13.67 -8.81 14.20
N GLY A 291 -13.82 -7.84 13.30
CA GLY A 291 -13.96 -8.13 11.88
C GLY A 291 -12.70 -8.79 11.29
N PHE A 292 -11.52 -8.25 11.62
CA PHE A 292 -10.25 -8.80 11.16
C PHE A 292 -10.02 -10.24 11.67
N ILE A 293 -10.20 -10.49 12.96
CA ILE A 293 -10.03 -11.82 13.58
C ILE A 293 -11.05 -12.81 13.02
N ALA A 294 -12.32 -12.39 12.84
CA ALA A 294 -13.33 -13.23 12.21
C ALA A 294 -12.93 -13.63 10.79
N THR A 295 -12.40 -12.67 10.00
CA THR A 295 -11.87 -12.95 8.65
C THR A 295 -10.75 -13.99 8.70
N ALA A 296 -9.78 -13.82 9.61
CA ALA A 296 -8.67 -14.76 9.75
C ALA A 296 -9.12 -16.16 10.15
N ILE A 297 -10.03 -16.28 11.13
CA ILE A 297 -10.57 -17.57 11.57
C ILE A 297 -11.33 -18.26 10.43
N PHE A 298 -12.22 -17.54 9.74
CA PHE A 298 -12.95 -18.09 8.60
C PHE A 298 -12.00 -18.50 7.47
N SER A 299 -10.89 -17.77 7.27
CA SER A 299 -9.88 -18.13 6.30
C SER A 299 -9.16 -19.42 6.67
N VAL A 300 -8.77 -19.62 7.93
CA VAL A 300 -8.21 -20.90 8.40
C VAL A 300 -9.18 -22.04 8.12
N ILE A 301 -10.46 -21.86 8.45
CA ILE A 301 -11.48 -22.91 8.29
C ILE A 301 -11.70 -23.25 6.81
N ILE A 302 -11.82 -22.25 5.94
CA ILE A 302 -12.12 -22.49 4.51
C ILE A 302 -10.92 -23.03 3.74
N LEU A 303 -9.69 -22.67 4.13
CA LEU A 303 -8.48 -23.14 3.47
C LEU A 303 -8.32 -24.66 3.54
N TYR A 304 -8.76 -25.32 4.62
CA TYR A 304 -8.68 -26.76 4.77
C TYR A 304 -9.43 -27.53 3.66
N PRO A 305 -10.75 -27.37 3.49
CA PRO A 305 -11.49 -28.04 2.40
C PRO A 305 -11.09 -27.54 1.00
N VAL A 306 -10.60 -26.31 0.87
CA VAL A 306 -10.08 -25.81 -0.41
C VAL A 306 -8.80 -26.55 -0.79
N THR A 307 -7.86 -26.72 0.12
CA THR A 307 -6.61 -27.45 -0.11
C THR A 307 -6.92 -28.92 -0.45
N GLU A 308 -7.80 -29.58 0.33
CA GLU A 308 -8.23 -30.94 0.07
C GLU A 308 -8.80 -31.11 -1.34
N LYS A 309 -9.70 -30.23 -1.75
CA LYS A 309 -10.39 -30.34 -3.04
C LYS A 309 -9.51 -30.04 -4.24
N ILE A 310 -8.52 -29.15 -4.13
CA ILE A 310 -7.72 -28.66 -5.26
C ILE A 310 -6.45 -29.48 -5.44
N ILE A 311 -5.74 -29.76 -4.36
CA ILE A 311 -4.45 -30.46 -4.40
C ILE A 311 -4.46 -31.77 -3.60
N GLY A 312 -5.43 -31.99 -2.68
CA GLY A 312 -5.47 -33.16 -1.79
C GLY A 312 -4.48 -33.03 -0.65
N LEU A 313 -4.94 -33.18 0.58
CA LEU A 313 -4.10 -33.01 1.77
C LEU A 313 -3.00 -34.07 1.89
N ASP A 314 -3.29 -35.30 1.50
CA ASP A 314 -2.36 -36.43 1.60
C ASP A 314 -1.47 -36.60 0.37
N ASN A 315 -1.71 -35.87 -0.71
CA ASN A 315 -0.91 -35.96 -1.92
C ASN A 315 0.50 -35.40 -1.68
N ILE A 316 1.51 -36.14 -2.11
CA ILE A 316 2.91 -35.76 -1.97
C ILE A 316 3.38 -35.04 -3.24
N TYR A 317 4.02 -33.92 -3.05
CA TYR A 317 4.61 -33.10 -4.08
C TYR A 317 6.11 -32.95 -3.87
N SER A 318 6.84 -32.82 -4.96
CA SER A 318 8.30 -32.60 -4.90
C SER A 318 8.65 -31.34 -5.66
N SER A 319 9.35 -30.43 -5.03
CA SER A 319 10.04 -29.30 -5.66
C SER A 319 11.55 -29.60 -5.73
N THR A 320 12.34 -28.71 -6.30
CA THR A 320 13.78 -28.88 -6.51
C THR A 320 14.55 -29.33 -5.23
N ASN A 321 14.13 -28.87 -4.05
CA ASN A 321 14.86 -29.09 -2.79
C ASN A 321 13.96 -29.56 -1.62
N ALA A 322 12.68 -29.85 -1.83
CA ALA A 322 11.78 -30.24 -0.77
C ALA A 322 10.70 -31.21 -1.25
N GLN A 323 10.34 -32.16 -0.41
CA GLN A 323 9.19 -33.03 -0.57
C GLN A 323 8.19 -32.69 0.53
N PHE A 324 6.92 -32.46 0.18
CA PHE A 324 5.88 -32.03 1.10
C PHE A 324 4.50 -32.52 0.67
N SER A 325 3.58 -32.53 1.60
CA SER A 325 2.16 -32.87 1.36
C SER A 325 1.30 -31.63 1.10
N GLY A 326 0.07 -31.84 0.62
CA GLY A 326 -0.91 -30.77 0.56
C GLY A 326 -1.25 -30.21 1.94
N PHE A 327 -1.21 -31.05 3.00
CA PHE A 327 -1.39 -30.58 4.37
C PHE A 327 -0.28 -29.64 4.82
N ASP A 328 0.96 -29.89 4.40
CA ASP A 328 2.10 -28.99 4.69
C ASP A 328 1.88 -27.60 4.07
N LEU A 329 1.31 -27.54 2.86
CA LEU A 329 0.96 -26.27 2.23
C LEU A 329 -0.19 -25.55 2.96
N TYR A 330 -1.18 -26.29 3.48
CA TYR A 330 -2.21 -25.72 4.34
C TYR A 330 -1.59 -25.09 5.60
N ILE A 331 -0.65 -25.79 6.25
CA ILE A 331 0.08 -25.26 7.41
C ILE A 331 0.88 -24.01 7.05
N CYS A 332 1.56 -23.99 5.91
CA CYS A 332 2.25 -22.79 5.41
C CYS A 332 1.26 -21.61 5.25
N GLY A 333 0.06 -21.89 4.75
CA GLY A 333 -1.02 -20.89 4.66
C GLY A 333 -1.44 -20.35 6.03
N VAL A 334 -1.63 -21.21 7.01
CA VAL A 334 -1.95 -20.81 8.39
C VAL A 334 -0.82 -19.97 9.01
N ILE A 335 0.44 -20.34 8.77
CA ILE A 335 1.60 -19.55 9.22
C ILE A 335 1.53 -18.13 8.63
N GLY A 336 1.15 -17.97 7.35
CA GLY A 336 0.97 -16.66 6.73
C GLY A 336 -0.06 -15.78 7.45
N LEU A 337 -1.19 -16.37 7.87
CA LEU A 337 -2.21 -15.68 8.65
C LEU A 337 -1.69 -15.28 10.04
N ILE A 338 -0.90 -16.14 10.69
CA ILE A 338 -0.27 -15.84 11.99
C ILE A 338 0.74 -14.70 11.84
N ILE A 339 1.60 -14.73 10.83
CA ILE A 339 2.56 -13.65 10.54
C ILE A 339 1.81 -12.32 10.37
N THR A 340 0.71 -12.32 9.63
CA THR A 340 -0.14 -11.13 9.46
C THR A 340 -0.59 -10.57 10.81
N GLY A 341 -1.13 -11.41 11.68
CA GLY A 341 -1.59 -11.01 13.02
C GLY A 341 -0.45 -10.44 13.88
N LEU A 342 0.71 -11.09 13.84
CA LEU A 342 1.88 -10.65 14.60
C LEU A 342 2.45 -9.32 14.10
N ILE A 343 2.53 -9.10 12.79
CA ILE A 343 2.98 -7.81 12.22
C ILE A 343 2.03 -6.69 12.61
N ILE A 344 0.71 -6.92 12.54
CA ILE A 344 -0.30 -5.97 12.97
C ILE A 344 -0.12 -5.61 14.44
N TRP A 345 0.02 -6.61 15.31
CA TRP A 345 0.20 -6.42 16.75
C TRP A 345 1.48 -5.65 17.08
N VAL A 346 2.61 -5.99 16.45
CA VAL A 346 3.89 -5.30 16.69
C VAL A 346 3.85 -3.87 16.18
N THR A 347 3.22 -3.62 15.04
CA THR A 347 3.07 -2.25 14.53
C THR A 347 2.22 -1.41 15.47
N GLU A 348 1.12 -1.97 16.03
CA GLU A 348 0.33 -1.30 17.07
C GLU A 348 1.16 -0.99 18.32
N TYR A 349 2.03 -1.92 18.73
CA TYR A 349 2.94 -1.68 19.88
C TYR A 349 3.85 -0.46 19.65
N TYR A 350 4.43 -0.30 18.45
CA TYR A 350 5.31 0.83 18.17
C TYR A 350 4.58 2.14 17.93
N THR A 351 3.31 2.10 17.52
CA THR A 351 2.55 3.30 17.12
C THR A 351 1.40 3.67 18.06
N GLY A 352 0.99 2.78 18.95
CA GLY A 352 -0.15 3.02 19.84
C GLY A 352 0.18 3.93 21.03
N THR A 353 -0.72 4.85 21.34
CA THR A 353 -0.57 5.87 22.41
C THR A 353 -0.42 5.30 23.83
N LYS A 354 -0.73 4.02 24.02
CA LYS A 354 -0.66 3.34 25.33
C LYS A 354 0.70 2.68 25.59
N PHE A 355 1.56 2.58 24.59
CA PHE A 355 2.78 1.81 24.65
C PHE A 355 4.04 2.66 24.82
N ARG A 356 5.09 2.04 25.36
CA ARG A 356 6.37 2.67 25.67
C ARG A 356 6.96 3.52 24.54
N PRO A 357 6.98 3.06 23.25
CA PRO A 357 7.62 3.83 22.19
C PRO A 357 7.02 5.23 22.04
N VAL A 358 5.70 5.34 21.90
CA VAL A 358 4.98 6.61 21.77
C VAL A 358 5.11 7.47 23.02
N LEU A 359 4.96 6.87 24.21
CA LEU A 359 5.09 7.57 25.48
C LEU A 359 6.50 8.14 25.69
N SER A 360 7.53 7.45 25.19
CA SER A 360 8.91 7.92 25.28
C SER A 360 9.15 9.17 24.42
N ILE A 361 8.58 9.22 23.20
CA ILE A 361 8.65 10.40 22.33
C ILE A 361 7.87 11.57 22.95
N ALA A 362 6.66 11.30 23.45
CA ALA A 362 5.86 12.33 24.13
C ALA A 362 6.59 12.91 25.34
N LYS A 363 7.25 12.07 26.15
CA LYS A 363 8.05 12.52 27.29
C LYS A 363 9.26 13.35 26.85
N SER A 364 9.97 12.96 25.80
CA SER A 364 11.11 13.71 25.26
C SER A 364 10.72 15.07 24.71
N SER A 365 9.45 15.26 24.31
CA SER A 365 8.91 16.56 23.88
C SER A 365 8.93 17.60 25.01
N THR A 366 8.92 17.19 26.28
CA THR A 366 8.99 18.15 27.41
C THR A 366 10.36 18.80 27.59
N THR A 367 11.39 18.25 26.98
CA THR A 367 12.76 18.78 27.03
C THR A 367 13.14 19.55 25.79
N GLY A 368 12.32 19.54 24.74
CA GLY A 368 12.46 20.39 23.55
C GLY A 368 12.37 19.66 22.21
N HIS A 369 12.50 20.44 21.13
CA HIS A 369 12.37 19.97 19.76
C HIS A 369 13.44 18.94 19.37
N GLY A 370 14.72 19.22 19.68
CA GLY A 370 15.82 18.32 19.35
C GLY A 370 15.70 16.94 19.98
N THR A 371 15.33 16.90 21.27
CA THR A 371 15.16 15.65 22.02
C THR A 371 13.96 14.83 21.53
N ASN A 372 12.87 15.49 21.09
CA ASN A 372 11.76 14.81 20.43
C ASN A 372 12.22 14.14 19.13
N VAL A 373 12.95 14.87 18.27
CA VAL A 373 13.45 14.33 16.98
C VAL A 373 14.40 13.15 17.21
N ILE A 374 15.35 13.28 18.16
CA ILE A 374 16.30 12.21 18.49
C ILE A 374 15.56 10.96 18.98
N GLN A 375 14.59 11.11 19.90
CA GLN A 375 13.86 9.97 20.43
C GLN A 375 12.99 9.29 19.39
N GLY A 376 12.37 10.06 18.49
CA GLY A 376 11.58 9.48 17.41
C GLY A 376 12.44 8.73 16.39
N LEU A 377 13.63 9.24 16.04
CA LEU A 377 14.59 8.51 15.21
C LEU A 377 15.05 7.22 15.89
N ALA A 378 15.31 7.24 17.20
CA ALA A 378 15.68 6.04 17.95
C ALA A 378 14.56 4.98 17.92
N VAL A 379 13.31 5.39 18.16
CA VAL A 379 12.13 4.51 18.05
C VAL A 379 11.94 3.99 16.62
N SER A 380 12.17 4.83 15.62
CA SER A 380 12.10 4.47 14.20
C SER A 380 13.06 3.31 13.86
N LEU A 381 14.30 3.38 14.32
CA LEU A 381 15.29 2.32 14.14
C LEU A 381 14.93 1.06 14.94
N GLU A 382 14.55 1.20 16.20
CA GLU A 382 14.13 0.08 17.08
C GLU A 382 12.95 -0.70 16.48
N ALA A 383 12.00 -0.01 15.86
CA ALA A 383 10.77 -0.58 15.32
C ALA A 383 11.00 -1.61 14.19
N THR A 384 12.18 -1.68 13.62
CA THR A 384 12.53 -2.68 12.60
C THR A 384 12.73 -4.08 13.19
N THR A 385 13.14 -4.18 14.45
CA THR A 385 13.65 -5.42 15.06
C THR A 385 12.59 -6.52 15.11
N LEU A 386 11.45 -6.29 15.75
CA LEU A 386 10.42 -7.31 15.91
C LEU A 386 9.77 -7.75 14.59
N PRO A 387 9.38 -6.83 13.67
CA PRO A 387 8.85 -7.26 12.38
C PRO A 387 9.81 -8.13 11.59
N VAL A 388 11.11 -7.78 11.57
CA VAL A 388 12.12 -8.58 10.87
C VAL A 388 12.27 -9.96 11.49
N LEU A 389 12.29 -10.09 12.82
CA LEU A 389 12.34 -11.39 13.49
C LEU A 389 11.11 -12.25 13.17
N ILE A 390 9.91 -11.66 13.09
CA ILE A 390 8.68 -12.36 12.70
C ILE A 390 8.80 -12.87 11.25
N ILE A 391 9.26 -12.02 10.33
CA ILE A 391 9.45 -12.37 8.92
C ILE A 391 10.49 -13.49 8.79
N VAL A 392 11.64 -13.37 9.43
CA VAL A 392 12.70 -14.38 9.42
C VAL A 392 12.19 -15.71 9.96
N SER A 393 11.47 -15.70 11.07
CA SER A 393 10.86 -16.92 11.63
C SER A 393 9.87 -17.53 10.65
N GLY A 394 9.03 -16.71 10.01
CA GLY A 394 8.09 -17.18 8.98
C GLY A 394 8.78 -17.84 7.80
N ILE A 395 9.84 -17.22 7.27
CA ILE A 395 10.65 -17.77 6.18
C ILE A 395 11.26 -19.13 6.59
N LEU A 396 11.88 -19.19 7.77
CA LEU A 396 12.55 -20.43 8.24
C LEU A 396 11.56 -21.58 8.42
N PHE A 397 10.41 -21.32 9.07
CA PHE A 397 9.40 -22.36 9.29
C PHE A 397 8.77 -22.84 7.97
N THR A 398 8.34 -21.91 7.10
CA THR A 398 7.68 -22.30 5.85
C THR A 398 8.64 -22.93 4.85
N ASN A 399 9.92 -22.47 4.82
CA ASN A 399 10.96 -23.10 4.02
C ASN A 399 11.31 -24.51 4.51
N HIS A 400 11.33 -24.73 5.83
CA HIS A 400 11.57 -26.06 6.40
C HIS A 400 10.46 -27.05 6.06
N ILE A 401 9.20 -26.57 6.03
CA ILE A 401 8.01 -27.39 5.77
C ILE A 401 7.87 -27.73 4.28
N ALA A 402 7.94 -26.73 3.39
CA ALA A 402 7.62 -26.92 1.97
C ALA A 402 8.54 -26.14 1.01
N GLY A 403 9.77 -25.82 1.44
CA GLY A 403 10.75 -25.10 0.63
C GLY A 403 10.27 -23.71 0.19
N LEU A 404 10.79 -23.24 -0.92
CA LEU A 404 10.44 -21.92 -1.50
C LEU A 404 8.94 -21.82 -1.81
N PHE A 405 8.29 -22.91 -2.20
CA PHE A 405 6.87 -22.91 -2.48
C PHE A 405 6.02 -22.71 -1.22
N GLY A 406 6.47 -23.22 -0.07
CA GLY A 406 5.86 -22.95 1.24
C GLY A 406 5.88 -21.47 1.60
N ILE A 407 6.99 -20.77 1.34
CA ILE A 407 7.08 -19.32 1.51
C ILE A 407 6.05 -18.62 0.60
N ALA A 408 5.97 -18.99 -0.67
CA ALA A 408 5.06 -18.41 -1.63
C ALA A 408 3.57 -18.56 -1.23
N ILE A 409 3.18 -19.74 -0.74
CA ILE A 409 1.82 -19.99 -0.24
C ILE A 409 1.55 -19.17 1.04
N SER A 410 2.51 -19.10 1.96
CA SER A 410 2.38 -18.27 3.18
C SER A 410 2.10 -16.80 2.84
N VAL A 411 2.85 -16.23 1.90
CA VAL A 411 2.65 -14.83 1.47
C VAL A 411 1.33 -14.65 0.72
N THR A 412 0.94 -15.63 -0.09
CA THR A 412 -0.35 -15.63 -0.77
C THR A 412 -1.51 -15.57 0.23
N THR A 413 -1.46 -16.32 1.31
CA THR A 413 -2.50 -16.28 2.36
C THR A 413 -2.46 -15.01 3.19
N MET A 414 -1.29 -14.44 3.47
CA MET A 414 -1.21 -13.08 4.04
C MET A 414 -2.03 -12.11 3.23
N LEU A 415 -1.81 -12.07 1.91
CA LEU A 415 -2.48 -11.13 1.00
C LEU A 415 -3.94 -11.47 0.72
N ALA A 416 -4.35 -12.70 0.97
CA ALA A 416 -5.76 -13.08 0.88
C ALA A 416 -6.67 -12.30 1.85
N LEU A 417 -6.11 -11.71 2.93
CA LEU A 417 -6.80 -10.79 3.84
C LEU A 417 -6.80 -9.32 3.36
N ALA A 418 -6.20 -9.01 2.22
CA ALA A 418 -6.01 -7.63 1.75
C ALA A 418 -7.33 -6.83 1.69
N GLY A 419 -8.45 -7.45 1.31
CA GLY A 419 -9.76 -6.80 1.30
C GLY A 419 -10.16 -6.22 2.67
N MET A 420 -9.95 -6.96 3.74
CA MET A 420 -10.23 -6.49 5.10
C MET A 420 -9.18 -5.48 5.59
N VAL A 421 -7.91 -5.67 5.26
CA VAL A 421 -6.83 -4.76 5.65
C VAL A 421 -7.00 -3.40 4.98
N VAL A 422 -7.28 -3.36 3.68
CA VAL A 422 -7.58 -2.09 2.97
C VAL A 422 -8.83 -1.42 3.54
N ALA A 423 -9.83 -2.20 3.98
CA ALA A 423 -11.01 -1.64 4.64
C ALA A 423 -10.67 -0.91 5.94
N LEU A 424 -9.71 -1.42 6.70
CA LEU A 424 -9.21 -0.79 7.92
C LEU A 424 -8.37 0.47 7.62
N ASP A 425 -7.61 0.47 6.54
CA ASP A 425 -6.80 1.62 6.13
C ASP A 425 -7.67 2.77 5.64
N ALA A 426 -8.52 2.51 4.64
CA ALA A 426 -9.39 3.51 4.03
C ALA A 426 -10.51 4.02 4.95
N TYR A 427 -10.70 3.42 6.12
CA TYR A 427 -11.51 3.97 7.22
C TYR A 427 -10.88 5.27 7.76
N GLY A 428 -9.55 5.32 7.90
CA GLY A 428 -8.81 6.43 8.50
C GLY A 428 -9.07 7.79 7.83
N PRO A 429 -8.82 7.95 6.52
CA PRO A 429 -9.04 9.23 5.82
C PRO A 429 -10.49 9.71 5.89
N VAL A 430 -11.46 8.80 5.97
CA VAL A 430 -12.88 9.16 6.07
C VAL A 430 -13.20 9.75 7.45
N THR A 431 -12.58 9.22 8.50
CA THR A 431 -12.80 9.73 9.88
C THR A 431 -12.09 11.05 10.12
N ASP A 432 -10.88 11.20 9.60
CA ASP A 432 -10.08 12.41 9.62
C ASP A 432 -10.83 13.55 8.94
N ASN A 433 -11.18 13.39 7.68
CA ASN A 433 -11.98 14.37 6.93
C ASN A 433 -13.37 14.65 7.53
N ALA A 434 -13.99 13.67 8.18
CA ALA A 434 -15.25 13.92 8.90
C ALA A 434 -15.03 14.87 10.08
N GLY A 435 -13.88 14.76 10.76
CA GLY A 435 -13.43 15.71 11.78
C GLY A 435 -13.24 17.11 11.22
N GLY A 436 -12.49 17.25 10.12
CA GLY A 436 -12.26 18.52 9.42
C GLY A 436 -13.58 19.17 8.97
N ILE A 437 -14.50 18.41 8.37
CA ILE A 437 -15.83 18.93 7.98
C ILE A 437 -16.63 19.37 9.22
N ALA A 438 -16.57 18.64 10.33
CA ALA A 438 -17.26 19.03 11.56
C ALA A 438 -16.72 20.35 12.12
N GLU A 439 -15.41 20.55 12.11
CA GLU A 439 -14.76 21.79 12.54
C GLU A 439 -15.11 22.96 11.62
N MET A 440 -14.89 22.83 10.32
CA MET A 440 -15.17 23.86 9.32
C MET A 440 -16.65 24.27 9.29
N SER A 441 -17.55 23.32 9.61
CA SER A 441 -19.00 23.57 9.66
C SER A 441 -19.48 24.13 11.00
N ASN A 442 -18.58 24.28 11.99
CA ASN A 442 -18.90 24.65 13.38
C ASN A 442 -20.00 23.77 13.99
N LEU A 443 -19.88 22.45 13.87
CA LEU A 443 -20.81 21.52 14.50
C LEU A 443 -20.63 21.55 16.04
N PRO A 444 -21.65 21.14 16.81
CA PRO A 444 -21.58 21.11 18.26
C PRO A 444 -20.36 20.31 18.76
N LYS A 445 -19.72 20.75 19.83
CA LYS A 445 -18.54 20.09 20.44
C LYS A 445 -18.72 18.59 20.70
N LYS A 446 -19.97 18.16 20.97
CA LYS A 446 -20.29 16.74 21.15
C LYS A 446 -20.03 15.93 19.86
N VAL A 447 -20.30 16.51 18.69
CA VAL A 447 -20.06 15.86 17.40
C VAL A 447 -18.57 15.79 17.13
N ARG A 448 -17.84 16.90 17.35
CA ARG A 448 -16.37 16.92 17.23
C ARG A 448 -15.73 15.85 18.12
N LYS A 449 -16.15 15.74 19.39
CA LYS A 449 -15.66 14.67 20.28
C LYS A 449 -15.91 13.26 19.73
N THR A 450 -17.00 13.06 18.98
CA THR A 450 -17.29 11.75 18.36
C THR A 450 -16.38 11.52 17.13
N THR A 451 -16.19 12.54 16.28
CA THR A 451 -15.28 12.42 15.12
C THR A 451 -13.83 12.25 15.56
N ASP A 452 -13.37 12.98 16.58
CA ASP A 452 -12.01 12.86 17.15
C ASP A 452 -11.75 11.43 17.68
N ALA A 453 -12.76 10.83 18.34
CA ALA A 453 -12.64 9.46 18.82
C ALA A 453 -12.55 8.42 17.67
N LEU A 454 -13.23 8.67 16.55
CA LEU A 454 -13.12 7.85 15.35
C LEU A 454 -11.75 8.04 14.66
N ASP A 455 -11.30 9.29 14.54
CA ASP A 455 -10.04 9.65 13.91
C ASP A 455 -8.82 9.11 14.68
N ALA A 456 -8.81 9.19 16.01
CA ALA A 456 -7.75 8.62 16.84
C ALA A 456 -7.51 7.13 16.57
N VAL A 457 -8.58 6.37 16.28
CA VAL A 457 -8.48 4.98 15.86
C VAL A 457 -8.07 4.88 14.40
N GLY A 458 -8.53 5.78 13.54
CA GLY A 458 -8.15 5.86 12.13
C GLY A 458 -6.65 6.00 11.93
N ASN A 459 -5.98 6.82 12.72
CA ASN A 459 -4.52 6.97 12.66
C ASN A 459 -3.78 5.70 13.08
N THR A 460 -4.30 4.97 14.07
CA THR A 460 -3.72 3.69 14.48
C THR A 460 -3.91 2.63 13.37
N THR A 461 -5.09 2.56 12.75
CA THR A 461 -5.33 1.61 11.65
C THR A 461 -4.47 1.94 10.43
N LYS A 462 -4.31 3.22 10.04
CA LYS A 462 -3.39 3.65 8.98
C LYS A 462 -1.95 3.15 9.22
N ALA A 463 -1.44 3.25 10.45
CA ALA A 463 -0.09 2.78 10.79
C ALA A 463 0.02 1.25 10.70
N VAL A 464 -0.95 0.53 11.28
CA VAL A 464 -0.99 -0.93 11.33
C VAL A 464 -1.08 -1.55 9.93
N THR A 465 -1.90 -0.98 9.06
CA THR A 465 -2.08 -1.46 7.68
C THR A 465 -0.85 -1.21 6.81
N LYS A 466 -0.11 -0.12 7.04
CA LYS A 466 1.18 0.13 6.39
C LYS A 466 2.23 -0.92 6.82
N GLY A 467 2.28 -1.29 8.10
CA GLY A 467 3.14 -2.37 8.57
C GLY A 467 2.86 -3.70 7.88
N TYR A 468 1.58 -4.05 7.73
CA TYR A 468 1.16 -5.23 6.96
C TYR A 468 1.57 -5.14 5.48
N ALA A 469 1.33 -3.99 4.84
CA ALA A 469 1.68 -3.79 3.43
C ALA A 469 3.18 -3.95 3.18
N ILE A 470 4.02 -3.45 4.09
CA ILE A 470 5.48 -3.57 4.00
C ILE A 470 5.92 -5.02 4.21
N GLY A 471 5.42 -5.68 5.24
CA GLY A 471 5.76 -7.07 5.52
C GLY A 471 5.38 -8.01 4.38
N SER A 472 4.18 -7.86 3.83
CA SER A 472 3.71 -8.65 2.69
C SER A 472 4.46 -8.30 1.39
N ALA A 473 4.82 -7.04 1.16
CA ALA A 473 5.61 -6.63 0.00
C ALA A 473 7.04 -7.19 0.04
N GLY A 474 7.69 -7.16 1.20
CA GLY A 474 9.04 -7.73 1.37
C GLY A 474 9.08 -9.24 1.12
N LEU A 475 8.13 -9.98 1.70
CA LEU A 475 8.00 -11.41 1.46
C LEU A 475 7.59 -11.73 0.01
N GLY A 476 6.66 -10.95 -0.57
CA GLY A 476 6.25 -11.09 -1.98
C GLY A 476 7.41 -10.85 -2.94
N ALA A 477 8.27 -9.89 -2.63
CA ALA A 477 9.48 -9.63 -3.42
C ALA A 477 10.50 -10.76 -3.31
N LEU A 478 10.61 -11.46 -2.17
CA LEU A 478 11.42 -12.69 -2.07
C LEU A 478 10.89 -13.79 -2.98
N VAL A 479 9.58 -13.92 -3.12
CA VAL A 479 8.97 -14.88 -4.06
C VAL A 479 9.28 -14.49 -5.51
N LEU A 480 9.27 -13.18 -5.85
CA LEU A 480 9.69 -12.69 -7.16
C LEU A 480 11.18 -12.94 -7.42
N PHE A 481 12.04 -12.72 -6.42
CA PHE A 481 13.45 -13.04 -6.53
C PHE A 481 13.68 -14.54 -6.74
N ALA A 482 12.94 -15.40 -6.02
CA ALA A 482 12.97 -16.83 -6.25
C ALA A 482 12.53 -17.19 -7.68
N ALA A 483 11.48 -16.55 -8.18
CA ALA A 483 11.06 -16.70 -9.58
C ALA A 483 12.16 -16.27 -10.56
N TYR A 484 12.86 -15.17 -10.30
CA TYR A 484 13.99 -14.70 -11.12
C TYR A 484 15.12 -15.73 -11.17
N THR A 485 15.50 -16.29 -10.05
CA THR A 485 16.58 -17.30 -10.00
C THR A 485 16.19 -18.62 -10.68
N GLU A 486 14.96 -19.06 -10.51
CA GLU A 486 14.46 -20.28 -11.15
C GLU A 486 14.23 -20.08 -12.67
N ASP A 487 13.78 -18.88 -13.10
CA ASP A 487 13.66 -18.55 -14.52
C ASP A 487 15.04 -18.53 -15.23
N ILE A 488 16.09 -18.06 -14.59
CA ILE A 488 17.46 -18.17 -15.14
C ILE A 488 17.83 -19.65 -15.38
N LYS A 489 17.60 -20.52 -14.41
CA LYS A 489 17.86 -21.97 -14.54
C LYS A 489 17.01 -22.59 -15.66
N PHE A 490 15.75 -22.20 -15.74
CA PHE A 490 14.84 -22.67 -16.78
C PHE A 490 15.33 -22.28 -18.16
N PHE A 491 15.65 -21.00 -18.42
CA PHE A 491 16.16 -20.55 -19.71
C PHE A 491 17.54 -21.13 -20.04
N SER A 492 18.39 -21.37 -19.04
CA SER A 492 19.71 -21.99 -19.27
C SER A 492 19.60 -23.45 -19.73
N SER A 493 18.49 -24.12 -19.43
CA SER A 493 18.23 -25.53 -19.84
C SER A 493 17.57 -25.66 -21.21
N ILE A 494 17.14 -24.56 -21.82
CA ILE A 494 16.45 -24.57 -23.13
C ILE A 494 17.48 -24.43 -24.26
N SER A 495 17.53 -25.43 -25.15
CA SER A 495 18.34 -25.36 -26.36
C SER A 495 17.87 -24.26 -27.28
N GLY A 496 18.80 -23.41 -27.73
CA GLY A 496 18.53 -22.26 -28.60
C GLY A 496 18.12 -20.98 -27.88
N SER A 497 18.03 -20.97 -26.56
CA SER A 497 17.93 -19.74 -25.77
C SER A 497 19.27 -18.97 -25.79
N SER A 498 19.20 -17.64 -25.78
CA SER A 498 20.40 -16.79 -25.62
C SER A 498 21.13 -17.05 -24.30
N LEU A 499 20.47 -17.71 -23.34
CA LEU A 499 21.00 -18.06 -22.03
C LEU A 499 21.37 -19.55 -21.90
N GLU A 500 21.39 -20.30 -23.01
CA GLU A 500 21.73 -21.73 -22.99
C GLU A 500 23.09 -21.96 -22.32
N ASN A 501 23.15 -22.91 -21.38
CA ASN A 501 24.33 -23.27 -20.60
C ASN A 501 24.94 -22.18 -19.71
N ILE A 502 24.23 -21.05 -19.50
CA ILE A 502 24.69 -20.02 -18.56
C ILE A 502 24.44 -20.49 -17.11
N SER A 503 25.51 -20.48 -16.30
CA SER A 503 25.46 -20.80 -14.88
C SER A 503 25.63 -19.54 -14.04
N VAL A 504 24.55 -19.11 -13.39
CA VAL A 504 24.56 -17.94 -12.52
C VAL A 504 24.76 -18.36 -11.07
N SER A 505 25.81 -17.84 -10.44
CA SER A 505 26.10 -18.04 -9.01
C SER A 505 25.93 -16.72 -8.25
N PHE A 506 25.37 -16.81 -7.05
CA PHE A 506 25.22 -15.69 -6.11
C PHE A 506 26.21 -15.77 -4.94
N GLU A 507 27.41 -16.29 -5.19
CA GLU A 507 28.46 -16.39 -4.18
C GLU A 507 28.97 -15.00 -3.80
N LEU A 508 29.09 -14.75 -2.50
CA LEU A 508 29.58 -13.45 -1.97
C LEU A 508 31.07 -13.18 -2.28
N SER A 509 31.79 -14.20 -2.70
CA SER A 509 33.17 -14.07 -3.21
C SER A 509 33.23 -13.43 -4.60
N ASN A 510 32.13 -13.42 -5.36
CA ASN A 510 32.06 -12.82 -6.68
C ASN A 510 31.88 -11.28 -6.56
N PRO A 511 32.85 -10.45 -7.08
CA PRO A 511 32.75 -8.99 -6.99
C PRO A 511 31.50 -8.41 -7.64
N PHE A 512 30.98 -9.01 -8.70
CA PHE A 512 29.77 -8.55 -9.38
C PHE A 512 28.51 -8.74 -8.52
N VAL A 513 28.47 -9.79 -7.70
CA VAL A 513 27.42 -10.00 -6.70
C VAL A 513 27.48 -8.90 -5.63
N VAL A 514 28.69 -8.60 -5.13
CA VAL A 514 28.88 -7.54 -4.12
C VAL A 514 28.48 -6.17 -4.68
N VAL A 515 28.83 -5.86 -5.93
CA VAL A 515 28.43 -4.61 -6.61
C VAL A 515 26.91 -4.54 -6.73
N GLY A 516 26.25 -5.62 -7.14
CA GLY A 516 24.79 -5.69 -7.20
C GLY A 516 24.14 -5.43 -5.85
N LEU A 517 24.60 -6.10 -4.78
CA LEU A 517 24.11 -5.92 -3.41
C LEU A 517 24.24 -4.45 -2.94
N LEU A 518 25.42 -3.83 -3.15
CA LEU A 518 25.66 -2.44 -2.74
C LEU A 518 24.75 -1.46 -3.48
N ILE A 519 24.61 -1.60 -4.80
CA ILE A 519 23.71 -0.77 -5.59
C ILE A 519 22.27 -0.98 -5.14
N GLY A 520 21.85 -2.24 -4.97
CA GLY A 520 20.49 -2.55 -4.49
C GLY A 520 20.21 -1.97 -3.11
N ALA A 521 21.15 -2.07 -2.19
CA ALA A 521 21.02 -1.52 -0.84
C ALA A 521 20.96 0.02 -0.83
N MET A 522 21.64 0.69 -1.76
CA MET A 522 21.62 2.14 -1.90
C MET A 522 20.27 2.68 -2.40
N LEU A 523 19.59 1.96 -3.29
CA LEU A 523 18.39 2.45 -3.98
C LEU A 523 17.26 2.88 -3.04
N PRO A 524 16.86 2.15 -1.97
CA PRO A 524 15.81 2.58 -1.06
C PRO A 524 16.15 3.86 -0.30
N TYR A 525 17.41 4.08 0.06
CA TYR A 525 17.86 5.33 0.68
C TYR A 525 17.79 6.51 -0.28
N LEU A 526 18.26 6.32 -1.51
CA LEU A 526 18.21 7.37 -2.53
C LEU A 526 16.76 7.72 -2.86
N PHE A 527 15.90 6.72 -3.07
CA PHE A 527 14.48 6.90 -3.33
C PHE A 527 13.77 7.61 -2.18
N GLY A 528 14.02 7.19 -0.94
CA GLY A 528 13.48 7.81 0.27
C GLY A 528 13.91 9.28 0.40
N SER A 529 15.20 9.56 0.18
CA SER A 529 15.73 10.93 0.18
C SER A 529 15.04 11.82 -0.85
N MET A 530 14.93 11.34 -2.10
CA MET A 530 14.27 12.09 -3.19
C MET A 530 12.79 12.34 -2.87
N SER A 531 12.11 11.35 -2.30
CA SER A 531 10.69 11.46 -1.91
C SER A 531 10.48 12.48 -0.80
N MET A 532 11.32 12.50 0.23
CA MET A 532 11.27 13.48 1.32
C MET A 532 11.56 14.90 0.83
N GLN A 533 12.59 15.08 -0.01
CA GLN A 533 12.90 16.36 -0.61
C GLN A 533 11.76 16.87 -1.49
N ALA A 534 11.07 15.98 -2.21
CA ALA A 534 9.91 16.33 -3.02
C ALA A 534 8.75 16.88 -2.15
N VAL A 535 8.48 16.26 -1.00
CA VAL A 535 7.50 16.79 -0.02
C VAL A 535 7.92 18.18 0.48
N GLY A 536 9.21 18.34 0.86
CA GLY A 536 9.73 19.64 1.33
C GLY A 536 9.55 20.76 0.29
N ARG A 537 9.84 20.47 -1.00
CA ARG A 537 9.64 21.46 -2.08
C ARG A 537 8.15 21.75 -2.33
N ALA A 538 7.30 20.74 -2.29
CA ALA A 538 5.85 20.90 -2.42
C ALA A 538 5.26 21.72 -1.28
N ALA A 539 5.63 21.42 -0.02
CA ALA A 539 5.24 22.18 1.16
C ALA A 539 5.71 23.64 1.10
N GLY A 540 6.94 23.89 0.66
CA GLY A 540 7.46 25.25 0.44
C GLY A 540 6.61 26.05 -0.55
N ALA A 541 6.14 25.41 -1.64
CA ALA A 541 5.23 26.07 -2.59
C ALA A 541 3.88 26.41 -1.96
N VAL A 542 3.33 25.54 -1.12
CA VAL A 542 2.09 25.77 -0.35
C VAL A 542 2.27 26.95 0.62
N VAL A 543 3.36 26.96 1.39
CA VAL A 543 3.68 28.06 2.33
C VAL A 543 3.69 29.42 1.62
N ILE A 544 4.37 29.50 0.47
CA ILE A 544 4.43 30.74 -0.32
C ILE A 544 3.05 31.17 -0.79
N GLU A 545 2.21 30.27 -1.27
CA GLU A 545 0.88 30.59 -1.76
C GLU A 545 -0.08 30.97 -0.61
N VAL A 546 -0.02 30.29 0.54
CA VAL A 546 -0.83 30.65 1.71
C VAL A 546 -0.48 32.05 2.21
N ARG A 547 0.82 32.35 2.38
CA ARG A 547 1.28 33.69 2.76
C ARG A 547 0.85 34.75 1.74
N ARG A 548 0.91 34.43 0.43
CA ARG A 548 0.44 35.31 -0.63
C ARG A 548 -1.05 35.61 -0.48
N GLN A 549 -1.89 34.61 -0.21
CA GLN A 549 -3.32 34.78 -0.04
C GLN A 549 -3.64 35.61 1.21
N PHE A 550 -3.00 35.34 2.34
CA PHE A 550 -3.19 36.14 3.56
C PHE A 550 -2.86 37.64 3.33
N LYS A 551 -1.83 37.94 2.52
CA LYS A 551 -1.45 39.32 2.20
C LYS A 551 -2.36 39.96 1.15
N LYS A 552 -2.77 39.23 0.10
CA LYS A 552 -3.49 39.79 -1.07
C LYS A 552 -5.01 39.73 -0.98
N ILE A 553 -5.57 38.89 -0.09
CA ILE A 553 -7.02 38.79 0.09
C ILE A 553 -7.39 39.32 1.48
N PRO A 554 -7.59 40.64 1.62
CA PRO A 554 -7.90 41.25 2.91
C PRO A 554 -9.23 40.71 3.43
N GLY A 555 -9.26 40.33 4.71
CA GLY A 555 -10.47 39.82 5.38
C GLY A 555 -10.55 38.31 5.55
N ILE A 556 -9.63 37.53 5.05
CA ILE A 556 -9.55 36.08 5.34
C ILE A 556 -9.48 35.88 6.85
N MET A 557 -8.50 36.47 7.54
CA MET A 557 -8.31 36.31 8.98
C MET A 557 -9.51 36.74 9.81
N LYS A 558 -10.32 37.67 9.29
CA LYS A 558 -11.56 38.15 9.91
C LYS A 558 -12.80 37.37 9.45
N ARG A 559 -12.65 36.28 8.70
CA ARG A 559 -13.72 35.46 8.10
C ARG A 559 -14.71 36.27 7.22
N LYS A 560 -14.27 37.42 6.67
CA LYS A 560 -15.08 38.25 5.75
C LYS A 560 -14.95 37.81 4.29
N ARG A 561 -13.88 37.14 3.94
CA ARG A 561 -13.62 36.57 2.61
C ARG A 561 -13.10 35.15 2.73
N LYS A 562 -13.44 34.30 1.76
CA LYS A 562 -12.94 32.93 1.65
C LYS A 562 -11.58 32.90 0.94
N PRO A 563 -10.68 32.00 1.31
CA PRO A 563 -9.48 31.70 0.53
C PRO A 563 -9.81 31.13 -0.85
N ASP A 564 -8.83 31.22 -1.76
CA ASP A 564 -8.89 30.54 -3.05
C ASP A 564 -8.30 29.12 -2.91
N TYR A 565 -9.13 28.19 -2.44
CA TYR A 565 -8.76 26.79 -2.24
C TYR A 565 -8.39 26.11 -3.56
N GLY A 566 -9.13 26.37 -4.64
CA GLY A 566 -8.92 25.72 -5.94
C GLY A 566 -7.54 26.00 -6.52
N LYS A 567 -7.06 27.23 -6.37
CA LYS A 567 -5.72 27.62 -6.81
C LYS A 567 -4.62 26.85 -6.09
N LEU A 568 -4.78 26.63 -4.78
CA LEU A 568 -3.80 25.91 -4.00
C LEU A 568 -3.77 24.43 -4.40
N VAL A 569 -4.93 23.78 -4.56
CA VAL A 569 -5.02 22.39 -5.04
C VAL A 569 -4.36 22.23 -6.41
N ASP A 570 -4.61 23.14 -7.36
CA ASP A 570 -4.01 23.09 -8.70
C ASP A 570 -2.48 23.26 -8.64
N LEU A 571 -1.98 24.22 -7.85
CA LEU A 571 -0.55 24.45 -7.66
C LEU A 571 0.13 23.21 -7.10
N LEU A 572 -0.42 22.64 -6.04
CA LEU A 572 0.13 21.49 -5.36
C LEU A 572 0.06 20.23 -6.24
N THR A 573 -1.01 20.03 -7.01
CA THR A 573 -1.12 18.93 -7.97
C THR A 573 -0.02 18.99 -9.02
N LYS A 574 0.27 20.19 -9.55
CA LYS A 574 1.37 20.40 -10.51
C LYS A 574 2.71 20.09 -9.89
N ALA A 575 2.95 20.56 -8.67
CA ALA A 575 4.19 20.31 -7.94
C ALA A 575 4.38 18.80 -7.70
N ALA A 576 3.37 18.10 -7.16
CA ALA A 576 3.44 16.68 -6.88
C ALA A 576 3.73 15.84 -8.15
N ILE A 577 3.05 16.13 -9.25
CA ILE A 577 3.28 15.43 -10.53
C ILE A 577 4.71 15.66 -11.04
N LYS A 578 5.23 16.88 -10.96
CA LYS A 578 6.61 17.19 -11.39
C LYS A 578 7.64 16.46 -10.53
N GLU A 579 7.45 16.48 -9.23
CA GLU A 579 8.41 15.93 -8.26
C GLU A 579 8.45 14.39 -8.24
N MET A 580 7.37 13.70 -8.62
CA MET A 580 7.32 12.23 -8.61
C MET A 580 8.04 11.59 -9.82
N VAL A 581 8.29 12.32 -10.93
CA VAL A 581 8.79 11.73 -12.19
C VAL A 581 10.14 11.05 -11.98
N ILE A 582 11.12 11.75 -11.44
CA ILE A 582 12.49 11.24 -11.32
C ILE A 582 12.56 10.07 -10.33
N PRO A 583 11.98 10.14 -9.11
CA PRO A 583 11.97 8.99 -8.21
C PRO A 583 11.28 7.77 -8.80
N SER A 584 10.17 7.94 -9.56
CA SER A 584 9.44 6.82 -10.16
C SER A 584 10.22 6.10 -11.27
N LEU A 585 11.15 6.79 -11.94
CA LEU A 585 12.01 6.18 -12.96
C LEU A 585 13.14 5.34 -12.35
N LEU A 586 13.55 5.63 -11.12
CA LEU A 586 14.69 4.97 -10.47
C LEU A 586 14.55 3.44 -10.42
N PRO A 587 13.44 2.85 -9.91
CA PRO A 587 13.28 1.40 -9.82
C PRO A 587 13.11 0.72 -11.19
N VAL A 588 12.65 1.45 -12.20
CA VAL A 588 12.48 0.91 -13.56
C VAL A 588 13.83 0.87 -14.30
N LEU A 589 14.60 1.94 -14.20
CA LEU A 589 15.86 2.07 -14.95
C LEU A 589 17.03 1.34 -14.28
N SER A 590 17.04 1.21 -12.95
CA SER A 590 18.17 0.64 -12.23
C SER A 590 18.54 -0.79 -12.64
N PRO A 591 17.64 -1.78 -12.77
CA PRO A 591 18.01 -3.12 -13.21
C PRO A 591 18.49 -3.13 -14.66
N ILE A 592 17.89 -2.31 -15.51
CA ILE A 592 18.27 -2.21 -16.93
C ILE A 592 19.67 -1.64 -17.07
N ILE A 593 19.93 -0.50 -16.42
CA ILE A 593 21.24 0.15 -16.48
C ILE A 593 22.32 -0.76 -15.91
N LEU A 594 22.06 -1.37 -14.75
CA LEU A 594 23.03 -2.28 -14.12
C LEU A 594 23.36 -3.46 -15.04
N TYR A 595 22.33 -4.08 -15.63
CA TYR A 595 22.52 -5.19 -16.56
C TYR A 595 23.47 -4.81 -17.72
N PHE A 596 23.17 -3.74 -18.43
CA PHE A 596 23.98 -3.35 -19.60
C PHE A 596 25.38 -2.87 -19.23
N VAL A 597 25.56 -2.17 -18.11
CA VAL A 597 26.87 -1.74 -17.63
C VAL A 597 27.75 -2.96 -17.27
N ILE A 598 27.18 -3.92 -16.52
CA ILE A 598 27.96 -5.12 -16.14
C ILE A 598 28.17 -6.06 -17.34
N LEU A 599 27.22 -6.14 -18.26
CA LEU A 599 27.36 -6.92 -19.50
C LEU A 599 28.60 -6.47 -20.29
N MET A 600 28.87 -5.17 -20.38
CA MET A 600 30.05 -4.63 -21.07
C MET A 600 31.37 -4.94 -20.34
N ILE A 601 31.33 -5.15 -19.02
CA ILE A 601 32.54 -5.37 -18.20
C ILE A 601 32.84 -6.84 -17.97
N GLY A 602 31.81 -7.65 -17.64
CA GLY A 602 31.95 -9.02 -17.15
C GLY A 602 31.15 -10.07 -17.92
N GLY A 603 30.42 -9.66 -18.96
CA GLY A 603 29.59 -10.58 -19.75
C GLY A 603 28.23 -10.90 -19.10
N THR A 604 27.47 -11.78 -19.76
CA THR A 604 26.05 -12.09 -19.43
C THR A 604 25.89 -12.69 -18.03
N GLU A 605 26.76 -13.63 -17.66
CA GLU A 605 26.72 -14.31 -16.36
C GLU A 605 26.90 -13.32 -15.19
N ALA A 606 27.91 -12.44 -15.31
CA ALA A 606 28.18 -11.41 -14.32
C ALA A 606 27.02 -10.40 -14.23
N ALA A 607 26.44 -10.02 -15.38
CA ALA A 607 25.31 -9.09 -15.44
C ALA A 607 24.07 -9.67 -14.73
N LEU A 608 23.70 -10.92 -15.01
CA LEU A 608 22.56 -11.59 -14.37
C LEU A 608 22.79 -11.79 -12.86
N SER A 609 24.03 -12.19 -12.47
CA SER A 609 24.40 -12.30 -11.05
C SER A 609 24.26 -10.98 -10.32
N SER A 610 24.77 -9.89 -10.95
CA SER A 610 24.70 -8.54 -10.37
C SER A 610 23.28 -8.01 -10.23
N VAL A 611 22.43 -8.22 -11.24
CA VAL A 611 21.00 -7.83 -11.17
C VAL A 611 20.28 -8.62 -10.06
N GLY A 612 20.43 -9.94 -10.00
CA GLY A 612 19.82 -10.73 -8.93
C GLY A 612 20.29 -10.31 -7.53
N ALA A 613 21.59 -10.03 -7.36
CA ALA A 613 22.12 -9.51 -6.11
C ALA A 613 21.55 -8.11 -5.78
N MET A 614 21.37 -7.25 -6.79
CA MET A 614 20.70 -5.95 -6.61
C MET A 614 19.27 -6.12 -6.10
N LEU A 615 18.52 -7.10 -6.63
CA LEU A 615 17.15 -7.37 -6.15
C LEU A 615 17.14 -7.71 -4.66
N LEU A 616 18.04 -8.58 -4.20
CA LEU A 616 18.18 -8.88 -2.78
C LEU A 616 18.54 -7.64 -1.95
N GLY A 617 19.48 -6.82 -2.41
CA GLY A 617 19.87 -5.58 -1.75
C GLY A 617 18.68 -4.63 -1.60
N VAL A 618 17.87 -4.46 -2.66
CA VAL A 618 16.64 -3.64 -2.64
C VAL A 618 15.61 -4.19 -1.65
N ILE A 619 15.39 -5.51 -1.64
CA ILE A 619 14.40 -6.15 -0.76
C ILE A 619 14.79 -5.95 0.70
N ILE A 620 16.02 -6.31 1.08
CA ILE A 620 16.49 -6.27 2.46
C ILE A 620 16.48 -4.82 2.96
N THR A 621 17.18 -3.93 2.28
CA THR A 621 17.30 -2.52 2.71
C THR A 621 15.95 -1.81 2.64
N GLY A 622 15.16 -2.07 1.58
CA GLY A 622 13.82 -1.50 1.42
C GLY A 622 12.89 -1.89 2.55
N LEU A 623 12.91 -3.15 2.98
CA LEU A 623 12.12 -3.61 4.12
C LEU A 623 12.47 -2.84 5.40
N PHE A 624 13.75 -2.74 5.75
CA PHE A 624 14.20 -2.01 6.94
C PHE A 624 13.83 -0.53 6.88
N VAL A 625 14.12 0.14 5.77
CA VAL A 625 13.85 1.57 5.59
C VAL A 625 12.35 1.86 5.64
N ALA A 626 11.53 1.05 4.95
CA ALA A 626 10.08 1.24 4.95
C ALA A 626 9.46 1.04 6.35
N ILE A 627 9.85 0.00 7.09
CA ILE A 627 9.36 -0.25 8.46
C ILE A 627 9.81 0.90 9.37
N SER A 628 11.09 1.26 9.34
CA SER A 628 11.65 2.35 10.14
C SER A 628 10.87 3.65 9.91
N MET A 629 10.70 4.06 8.65
CA MET A 629 10.00 5.30 8.31
C MET A 629 8.53 5.29 8.73
N THR A 630 7.80 4.23 8.44
CA THR A 630 6.35 4.19 8.72
C THR A 630 6.05 4.08 10.21
N ALA A 631 6.75 3.22 10.93
CA ALA A 631 6.55 3.05 12.37
C ALA A 631 7.03 4.29 13.15
N GLY A 632 8.19 4.85 12.79
CA GLY A 632 8.73 6.05 13.43
C GLY A 632 7.83 7.26 13.22
N GLY A 633 7.40 7.52 11.98
CA GLY A 633 6.48 8.61 11.66
C GLY A 633 5.12 8.46 12.36
N GLY A 634 4.58 7.24 12.41
CA GLY A 634 3.35 6.95 13.16
C GLY A 634 3.49 7.15 14.68
N ALA A 635 4.67 6.85 15.23
CA ALA A 635 4.95 7.07 16.64
C ALA A 635 5.04 8.55 16.98
N TRP A 636 5.64 9.41 16.12
CA TRP A 636 5.66 10.87 16.31
C TRP A 636 4.25 11.47 16.27
N ASP A 637 3.44 11.12 15.29
CA ASP A 637 2.07 11.62 15.15
C ASP A 637 1.23 11.27 16.40
N ASN A 638 1.27 10.02 16.82
CA ASN A 638 0.55 9.58 18.01
C ASN A 638 1.12 10.14 19.33
N ALA A 639 2.40 10.50 19.40
CA ALA A 639 2.96 11.23 20.51
C ALA A 639 2.41 12.68 20.59
N LYS A 640 2.24 13.36 19.44
CA LYS A 640 1.54 14.66 19.35
C LYS A 640 0.11 14.55 19.85
N LYS A 641 -0.66 13.57 19.36
CA LYS A 641 -2.05 13.34 19.78
C LYS A 641 -2.18 13.01 21.26
N TYR A 642 -1.25 12.23 21.83
CA TYR A 642 -1.22 11.95 23.26
C TYR A 642 -1.09 13.23 24.10
N ILE A 643 -0.30 14.20 23.63
CA ILE A 643 -0.16 15.50 24.31
C ILE A 643 -1.43 16.33 24.10
N GLU A 644 -2.00 16.37 22.89
CA GLU A 644 -3.24 17.09 22.58
C GLU A 644 -4.45 16.61 23.39
N ASP A 645 -4.46 15.34 23.81
CA ASP A 645 -5.46 14.76 24.73
C ASP A 645 -5.35 15.28 26.18
N GLY A 646 -4.56 16.34 26.41
CA GLY A 646 -4.42 17.01 27.70
C GLY A 646 -3.29 16.48 28.59
N LYS A 647 -2.42 15.61 28.06
CA LYS A 647 -1.22 15.13 28.77
C LYS A 647 -0.06 16.11 28.58
N LEU A 648 0.88 16.11 29.54
CA LEU A 648 2.14 16.87 29.46
C LEU A 648 1.95 18.39 29.15
N GLY A 649 0.88 18.97 29.64
CA GLY A 649 0.55 20.39 29.44
C GLY A 649 -0.52 20.66 28.35
N GLY A 650 -0.88 19.65 27.54
CA GLY A 650 -1.95 19.74 26.55
C GLY A 650 -1.62 20.60 25.34
N LYS A 651 -2.64 20.84 24.52
CA LYS A 651 -2.54 21.62 23.28
C LYS A 651 -2.05 23.05 23.55
N GLY A 652 -1.05 23.49 22.79
CA GLY A 652 -0.42 24.82 22.93
C GLY A 652 0.74 24.91 23.90
N SER A 653 1.04 23.85 24.69
CA SER A 653 2.23 23.79 25.57
C SER A 653 3.55 23.71 24.78
N GLU A 654 4.68 23.96 25.44
CA GLU A 654 6.00 23.79 24.78
C GLU A 654 6.25 22.34 24.38
N ALA A 655 5.76 21.37 25.16
CA ALA A 655 5.79 19.95 24.77
C ALA A 655 4.98 19.69 23.51
N HIS A 656 3.80 20.33 23.35
CA HIS A 656 3.01 20.22 22.12
C HIS A 656 3.75 20.79 20.93
N LYS A 657 4.37 21.97 21.05
CA LYS A 657 5.15 22.58 19.95
C LYS A 657 6.33 21.68 19.52
N ALA A 658 7.03 21.07 20.48
CA ALA A 658 8.09 20.13 20.20
C ALA A 658 7.55 18.85 19.48
N ALA A 659 6.39 18.35 19.91
CA ALA A 659 5.76 17.20 19.28
C ALA A 659 5.28 17.50 17.85
N VAL A 660 4.76 18.70 17.58
CA VAL A 660 4.43 19.16 16.21
C VAL A 660 5.67 19.16 15.31
N THR A 661 6.84 19.57 15.83
CA THR A 661 8.09 19.51 15.06
C THR A 661 8.45 18.07 14.69
N GLY A 662 8.31 17.13 15.63
CA GLY A 662 8.56 15.70 15.35
C GLY A 662 7.59 15.12 14.35
N ASP A 663 6.30 15.45 14.44
CA ASP A 663 5.27 15.03 13.50
C ASP A 663 5.54 15.59 12.09
N THR A 664 5.92 16.86 11.96
CA THR A 664 6.34 17.47 10.69
C THR A 664 7.51 16.72 10.02
N VAL A 665 8.45 16.17 10.81
CA VAL A 665 9.52 15.28 10.29
C VAL A 665 8.96 13.90 9.98
N GLY A 666 8.07 13.39 10.80
CA GLY A 666 7.44 12.07 10.68
C GLY A 666 6.49 11.94 9.51
N ASP A 667 5.82 13.02 9.10
CA ASP A 667 4.84 13.04 8.04
C ASP A 667 5.38 12.54 6.67
N PRO A 668 6.45 13.11 6.11
CA PRO A 668 7.02 12.57 4.88
C PRO A 668 7.58 11.15 5.05
N TYR A 669 7.98 10.75 6.28
CA TYR A 669 8.39 9.39 6.62
C TYR A 669 7.23 8.40 6.48
N LYS A 670 6.14 8.60 7.24
CA LYS A 670 5.04 7.61 7.35
C LYS A 670 4.10 7.57 6.16
N ASP A 671 3.95 8.67 5.44
CA ASP A 671 2.88 8.81 4.44
C ASP A 671 3.38 9.00 3.00
N THR A 672 4.68 9.27 2.80
CA THR A 672 5.27 9.41 1.45
C THR A 672 6.41 8.44 1.24
N ALA A 673 7.58 8.66 1.85
CA ALA A 673 8.80 7.91 1.55
C ALA A 673 8.67 6.44 1.96
N GLY A 674 8.31 6.14 3.20
CA GLY A 674 8.19 4.78 3.72
C GLY A 674 7.25 3.91 2.89
N PRO A 675 5.98 4.30 2.72
CA PRO A 675 5.03 3.51 1.93
C PRO A 675 5.38 3.40 0.45
N ALA A 676 6.02 4.41 -0.16
CA ALA A 676 6.40 4.37 -1.57
C ALA A 676 7.57 3.43 -1.87
N ILE A 677 8.32 2.99 -0.86
CA ILE A 677 9.34 1.94 -0.99
C ILE A 677 8.69 0.59 -1.35
N ASN A 678 7.44 0.32 -0.93
CA ASN A 678 6.75 -0.93 -1.28
C ASN A 678 6.63 -1.15 -2.79
N PRO A 679 5.99 -0.25 -3.58
CA PRO A 679 5.95 -0.40 -5.02
C PRO A 679 7.35 -0.32 -5.65
N MET A 680 8.29 0.45 -5.08
CA MET A 680 9.66 0.48 -5.56
C MET A 680 10.33 -0.90 -5.55
N ILE A 681 10.23 -1.64 -4.44
CA ILE A 681 10.80 -3.00 -4.32
C ILE A 681 10.18 -3.92 -5.38
N LYS A 682 8.86 -3.92 -5.50
CA LYS A 682 8.12 -4.82 -6.40
C LYS A 682 8.41 -4.51 -7.87
N ILE A 683 8.35 -3.25 -8.27
CA ILE A 683 8.57 -2.86 -9.67
C ILE A 683 10.00 -3.17 -10.11
N THR A 684 11.01 -2.99 -9.24
CA THR A 684 12.39 -3.36 -9.53
C THR A 684 12.52 -4.87 -9.84
N ASN A 685 11.86 -5.71 -9.05
CA ASN A 685 11.85 -7.15 -9.24
C ASN A 685 11.10 -7.58 -10.52
N ILE A 686 9.94 -6.97 -10.81
CA ILE A 686 9.17 -7.28 -12.02
C ILE A 686 9.92 -6.85 -13.27
N VAL A 687 10.55 -5.68 -13.26
CA VAL A 687 11.35 -5.20 -14.40
C VAL A 687 12.52 -6.13 -14.67
N ALA A 688 13.17 -6.66 -13.61
CA ALA A 688 14.25 -7.64 -13.79
C ALA A 688 13.74 -8.96 -14.42
N LEU A 689 12.55 -9.45 -14.03
CA LEU A 689 11.93 -10.63 -14.65
C LEU A 689 11.56 -10.39 -16.11
N LEU A 690 10.99 -9.22 -16.43
CA LEU A 690 10.67 -8.88 -17.81
C LEU A 690 11.93 -8.67 -18.66
N LEU A 691 12.98 -8.06 -18.09
CA LEU A 691 14.26 -7.91 -18.74
C LEU A 691 14.88 -9.29 -19.05
N LEU A 692 14.83 -10.23 -18.10
CA LEU A 692 15.28 -11.59 -18.31
C LEU A 692 14.54 -12.28 -19.47
N ALA A 693 13.22 -12.10 -19.54
CA ALA A 693 12.41 -12.61 -20.65
C ALA A 693 12.82 -12.02 -22.00
N VAL A 694 13.15 -10.71 -22.06
CA VAL A 694 13.64 -10.07 -23.30
C VAL A 694 15.02 -10.61 -23.70
N ILE A 695 15.89 -10.86 -22.74
CA ILE A 695 17.26 -11.34 -23.00
C ILE A 695 17.27 -12.81 -23.44
N ALA A 696 16.37 -13.62 -22.91
CA ALA A 696 16.30 -15.06 -23.20
C ALA A 696 15.79 -15.38 -24.61
N HIS A 697 15.07 -14.46 -25.23
CA HIS A 697 14.58 -14.55 -26.62
C HIS A 697 15.55 -13.87 -27.58
#